data_ec6c73bef11eaa1d19db25d352288d39
#
_entry.id   ec6c73bef11eaa1d19db25d352288d39
#
_cell.length_a   1.000
_cell.length_b   1.000
_cell.length_c   1.000
_cell.angle_alpha   90.00
_cell.angle_beta   90.00
_cell.angle_gamma   90.00
#
_symmetry.space_group_name_H-M   'P 1'
#
loop_
_entity.id
_entity.type
_entity.pdbx_description
1 polymer ?
#
loop_
_entity_poly.entity_id
_entity_poly.type
_entity_poly.pdbx_seq_one_letter_code
_entity_poly.pdbx_strand_id
1 'polypeptide(L)'
;MGANSVLAELMQRIRRSIDDTKTAVGNIVVGKANFLMLAFYLIQLGELLEGLSEEEDLIVAESSKASFQCMADVLEGIFAYTNQCRNRSRIFLLYKCNEVVTEITEYIRKVVRCLAQMLQENDDKFSPSMKDGITEMQIRLSSALFYAEPEHQKIAEEISECLAGNQSEEIEATGLLRRIAQVLNVQPFEAAELKQELEIDLEATRTEGGLYALLESAAVLDDVRKLAAGDSSADSTDDVAIPSSFFCPITGQIMEDPVMLVAAGYTYERHAITEWFERGHRTCPDTGKELESLELVPNLKLKQNMEEVFDMKRKRTMLHAIYQIRAQESPQEVEEAVNTVKQLMDVHPKYKRLIVTLDGIRPLVQYLKPAEQHLKERIFRILYFVAALGDEYKSSIIEAGAVPILLRLLQRNPAGYGGPVQLLWELSKIEQGRVAILAYKASVVVVASAFNLCTHDQKSQAEQLLYTLCEYDKAATVQAASSGIFRPLVDKLTSGNEAVQLEMTEVICTIDLNESSINSLVDAGAVPPLLFILQNSSETSKLEAAKALRHLSSSESTKVSIAKCGTIPVLVKALSYPIPNLGVEIMATLANLATDRQSAAEIDQEGAVARLFEMLEAKDVVIHEYALKTLQCMAKDSQTV
;
A
#
# COMPACT_ATOMS: atom_id res chain seq x y z
N MET A 1 -11.33 27.93 -31.65
CA MET A 1 -10.63 26.75 -32.21
C MET A 1 -9.11 26.80 -32.00
N GLY A 2 -8.46 27.97 -31.82
CA GLY A 2 -6.99 28.04 -31.71
C GLY A 2 -6.38 27.71 -30.34
N ALA A 3 -7.05 27.96 -29.23
CA ALA A 3 -6.46 27.83 -27.89
C ALA A 3 -6.32 26.37 -27.40
N ASN A 4 -7.31 25.53 -27.67
CA ASN A 4 -7.28 24.10 -27.32
C ASN A 4 -6.25 23.33 -28.16
N SER A 5 -5.97 23.77 -29.40
CA SER A 5 -4.95 23.17 -30.26
C SER A 5 -3.53 23.38 -29.70
N VAL A 6 -3.24 24.58 -29.17
CA VAL A 6 -1.90 24.91 -28.64
C VAL A 6 -1.61 24.17 -27.33
N LEU A 7 -2.59 24.07 -26.41
CA LEU A 7 -2.40 23.31 -25.18
C LEU A 7 -2.19 21.81 -25.46
N ALA A 8 -2.99 21.25 -26.36
CA ALA A 8 -2.83 19.84 -26.77
C ALA A 8 -1.44 19.58 -27.39
N GLU A 9 -0.92 20.52 -28.16
CA GLU A 9 0.43 20.44 -28.73
C GLU A 9 1.51 20.51 -27.63
N LEU A 10 1.36 21.42 -26.63
CA LEU A 10 2.28 21.51 -25.51
C LEU A 10 2.26 20.24 -24.64
N MET A 11 1.08 19.69 -24.36
CA MET A 11 0.94 18.44 -23.63
C MET A 11 1.58 17.27 -24.39
N GLN A 12 1.43 17.23 -25.71
CA GLN A 12 2.10 16.22 -26.53
C GLN A 12 3.62 16.36 -26.50
N ARG A 13 4.17 17.59 -26.52
CA ARG A 13 5.61 17.85 -26.36
C ARG A 13 6.11 17.38 -25.00
N ILE A 14 5.41 17.72 -23.92
CA ILE A 14 5.71 17.30 -22.54
C ILE A 14 5.77 15.77 -22.46
N ARG A 15 4.73 15.08 -22.92
CA ARG A 15 4.67 13.62 -22.93
C ARG A 15 5.83 13.01 -23.70
N ARG A 16 6.08 13.50 -24.91
CA ARG A 16 7.20 13.01 -25.74
C ARG A 16 8.54 13.18 -25.02
N SER A 17 8.81 14.35 -24.41
CA SER A 17 10.08 14.59 -23.70
C SER A 17 10.26 13.66 -22.50
N ILE A 18 9.18 13.32 -21.80
CA ILE A 18 9.21 12.36 -20.69
C ILE A 18 9.52 10.94 -21.19
N ASP A 19 8.84 10.48 -22.24
CA ASP A 19 9.04 9.14 -22.82
C ASP A 19 10.44 9.00 -23.44
N ASP A 20 10.91 10.04 -24.14
CA ASP A 20 12.25 10.08 -24.72
C ASP A 20 13.34 10.07 -23.63
N THR A 21 13.12 10.79 -22.51
CA THR A 21 14.03 10.76 -21.35
C THR A 21 14.06 9.39 -20.71
N LYS A 22 12.90 8.77 -20.52
CA LYS A 22 12.77 7.40 -19.99
C LYS A 22 13.58 6.41 -20.84
N THR A 23 13.47 6.50 -22.15
CA THR A 23 14.19 5.63 -23.09
C THR A 23 15.71 5.89 -23.05
N ALA A 24 16.13 7.15 -22.94
CA ALA A 24 17.53 7.52 -22.87
C ALA A 24 18.22 7.01 -21.61
N VAL A 25 17.53 7.03 -20.48
CA VAL A 25 18.05 6.59 -19.16
C VAL A 25 18.42 5.10 -19.15
N GLY A 26 17.72 4.25 -19.89
CA GLY A 26 17.97 2.81 -19.93
C GLY A 26 19.41 2.43 -20.29
N ASN A 27 20.08 3.26 -21.07
CA ASN A 27 21.43 3.00 -21.59
C ASN A 27 22.56 3.74 -20.84
N ILE A 28 22.24 4.46 -19.76
CA ILE A 28 23.26 5.15 -18.94
C ILE A 28 23.76 4.20 -17.86
N VAL A 29 25.07 4.02 -17.77
CA VAL A 29 25.71 3.12 -16.80
C VAL A 29 26.16 3.87 -15.55
N VAL A 30 26.91 4.97 -15.69
CA VAL A 30 27.44 5.75 -14.57
C VAL A 30 26.39 6.71 -14.03
N GLY A 31 26.19 6.70 -12.71
CA GLY A 31 25.15 7.51 -12.08
C GLY A 31 23.72 7.06 -12.42
N LYS A 32 23.53 5.84 -12.89
CA LYS A 32 22.24 5.26 -13.32
C LYS A 32 21.13 5.47 -12.31
N ALA A 33 21.44 5.34 -11.01
CA ALA A 33 20.47 5.56 -9.93
C ALA A 33 19.87 6.97 -9.95
N ASN A 34 20.67 8.00 -10.21
CA ASN A 34 20.21 9.39 -10.32
C ASN A 34 19.31 9.60 -11.54
N PHE A 35 19.69 9.02 -12.69
CA PHE A 35 18.89 9.11 -13.91
C PHE A 35 17.59 8.31 -13.81
N LEU A 36 17.60 7.15 -13.16
CA LEU A 36 16.39 6.39 -12.85
C LEU A 36 15.46 7.16 -11.90
N MET A 37 16.03 7.81 -10.88
CA MET A 37 15.26 8.66 -9.97
C MET A 37 14.69 9.88 -10.70
N LEU A 38 15.46 10.50 -11.60
CA LEU A 38 14.98 11.58 -12.47
C LEU A 38 13.81 11.11 -13.33
N ALA A 39 13.95 10.00 -14.06
CA ALA A 39 12.88 9.43 -14.88
C ALA A 39 11.64 9.09 -14.05
N PHE A 40 11.82 8.56 -12.87
CA PHE A 40 10.75 8.27 -11.91
C PHE A 40 9.92 9.51 -11.58
N TYR A 41 10.55 10.62 -11.21
CA TYR A 41 9.84 11.87 -10.93
C TYR A 41 9.17 12.48 -12.16
N LEU A 42 9.81 12.35 -13.34
CA LEU A 42 9.22 12.83 -14.59
C LEU A 42 7.96 12.05 -14.99
N ILE A 43 7.92 10.74 -14.76
CA ILE A 43 6.73 9.92 -15.01
C ILE A 43 5.59 10.36 -14.09
N GLN A 44 5.86 10.57 -12.79
CA GLN A 44 4.86 11.07 -11.85
C GLN A 44 4.34 12.45 -12.26
N LEU A 45 5.23 13.32 -12.70
CA LEU A 45 4.86 14.63 -13.24
C LEU A 45 3.95 14.48 -14.47
N GLY A 46 4.25 13.54 -15.36
CA GLY A 46 3.44 13.24 -16.54
C GLY A 46 2.02 12.81 -16.16
N GLU A 47 1.88 11.88 -15.21
CA GLU A 47 0.59 11.41 -14.70
C GLU A 47 -0.23 12.56 -14.08
N LEU A 48 0.42 13.45 -13.32
CA LEU A 48 -0.22 14.64 -12.77
C LEU A 48 -0.73 15.58 -13.87
N LEU A 49 0.10 15.86 -14.87
CA LEU A 49 -0.25 16.76 -15.97
C LEU A 49 -1.32 16.17 -16.90
N GLU A 50 -1.39 14.85 -17.05
CA GLU A 50 -2.49 14.18 -17.77
C GLU A 50 -3.83 14.36 -17.07
N GLY A 51 -3.88 14.22 -15.74
CA GLY A 51 -5.08 14.52 -14.97
C GLY A 51 -5.57 15.97 -15.14
N LEU A 52 -4.64 16.90 -15.36
CA LEU A 52 -4.97 18.31 -15.68
C LEU A 52 -5.65 18.46 -17.06
N SER A 53 -5.35 17.60 -18.03
CA SER A 53 -5.90 17.70 -19.39
C SER A 53 -7.31 17.14 -19.54
N GLU A 54 -7.81 16.38 -18.58
CA GLU A 54 -9.14 15.75 -18.60
C GLU A 54 -10.26 16.65 -18.05
N GLU A 55 -9.94 17.79 -17.41
CA GLU A 55 -10.94 18.75 -16.96
C GLU A 55 -11.35 19.70 -18.12
N GLU A 56 -12.60 19.59 -18.54
CA GLU A 56 -13.19 20.37 -19.65
C GLU A 56 -13.18 21.88 -19.43
N ASP A 57 -13.01 22.36 -18.18
CA ASP A 57 -13.01 23.77 -17.80
C ASP A 57 -11.64 24.46 -17.87
N LEU A 58 -10.56 23.75 -18.22
CA LEU A 58 -9.24 24.34 -18.43
C LEU A 58 -9.14 25.05 -19.80
N ILE A 59 -10.12 25.91 -20.10
CA ILE A 59 -10.00 26.88 -21.20
C ILE A 59 -8.94 27.91 -20.80
N VAL A 60 -7.77 27.63 -21.26
CA VAL A 60 -6.51 28.23 -20.93
C VAL A 60 -6.52 29.71 -21.32
N ALA A 61 -6.49 30.58 -20.33
CA ALA A 61 -6.11 31.97 -20.56
C ALA A 61 -4.69 32.04 -21.14
N GLU A 62 -4.36 33.11 -21.84
CA GLU A 62 -3.01 33.27 -22.43
C GLU A 62 -1.88 33.20 -21.41
N SER A 63 -2.14 33.59 -20.14
CA SER A 63 -1.20 33.47 -19.01
C SER A 63 -0.83 32.00 -18.70
N SER A 64 -1.78 31.07 -18.79
CA SER A 64 -1.54 29.67 -18.49
C SER A 64 -0.66 28.99 -19.55
N LYS A 65 -0.66 29.48 -20.79
CA LYS A 65 0.20 28.96 -21.86
C LYS A 65 1.68 29.16 -21.56
N ALA A 66 2.04 30.25 -20.89
CA ALA A 66 3.42 30.57 -20.57
C ALA A 66 4.05 29.56 -19.60
N SER A 67 3.31 29.14 -18.57
CA SER A 67 3.80 28.16 -17.59
C SER A 67 3.89 26.74 -18.18
N PHE A 68 2.94 26.33 -19.04
CA PHE A 68 3.03 25.06 -19.76
C PHE A 68 4.15 25.06 -20.79
N GLN A 69 4.38 26.19 -21.50
CA GLN A 69 5.51 26.35 -22.41
C GLN A 69 6.84 26.24 -21.65
N CYS A 70 6.97 26.94 -20.50
CA CYS A 70 8.14 26.85 -19.64
C CYS A 70 8.41 25.39 -19.21
N MET A 71 7.37 24.66 -18.81
CA MET A 71 7.49 23.25 -18.45
C MET A 71 7.97 22.39 -19.61
N ALA A 72 7.38 22.57 -20.79
CA ALA A 72 7.81 21.84 -21.99
C ALA A 72 9.28 22.10 -22.32
N ASP A 73 9.72 23.36 -22.28
CA ASP A 73 11.11 23.74 -22.58
C ASP A 73 12.10 23.17 -21.54
N VAL A 74 11.73 23.13 -20.25
CA VAL A 74 12.54 22.51 -19.20
C VAL A 74 12.65 21.00 -19.41
N LEU A 75 11.57 20.32 -19.77
CA LEU A 75 11.58 18.87 -20.02
C LEU A 75 12.36 18.49 -21.29
N GLU A 76 12.27 19.29 -22.33
CA GLU A 76 13.12 19.14 -23.51
C GLU A 76 14.61 19.35 -23.15
N GLY A 77 14.92 20.29 -22.27
CA GLY A 77 16.27 20.48 -21.73
C GLY A 77 16.77 19.27 -20.95
N ILE A 78 15.91 18.66 -20.11
CA ILE A 78 16.23 17.42 -19.39
C ILE A 78 16.52 16.28 -20.35
N PHE A 79 15.69 16.10 -21.37
CA PHE A 79 15.92 15.08 -22.39
C PHE A 79 17.25 15.31 -23.13
N ALA A 80 17.49 16.54 -23.59
CA ALA A 80 18.73 16.89 -24.28
C ALA A 80 19.96 16.60 -23.43
N TYR A 81 19.93 16.97 -22.14
CA TYR A 81 21.01 16.69 -21.20
C TYR A 81 21.19 15.19 -20.94
N THR A 82 20.09 14.46 -20.72
CA THR A 82 20.12 13.00 -20.52
C THR A 82 20.70 12.29 -21.75
N ASN A 83 20.29 12.71 -22.94
CA ASN A 83 20.81 12.15 -24.20
C ASN A 83 22.29 12.53 -24.42
N GLN A 84 22.72 13.72 -23.99
CA GLN A 84 24.12 14.09 -23.97
C GLN A 84 24.92 13.17 -23.05
N CYS A 85 24.46 12.92 -21.84
CA CYS A 85 25.10 11.99 -20.90
C CYS A 85 25.13 10.56 -21.44
N ARG A 86 24.06 10.11 -22.10
CA ARG A 86 24.00 8.79 -22.76
C ARG A 86 25.10 8.59 -23.80
N ASN A 87 25.46 9.65 -24.53
CA ASN A 87 26.44 9.62 -25.63
C ASN A 87 27.87 9.93 -25.17
N ARG A 88 28.11 10.11 -23.85
CA ARG A 88 29.43 10.30 -23.26
C ARG A 88 30.03 9.00 -22.79
N SER A 89 31.38 8.92 -22.76
CA SER A 89 32.06 7.75 -22.19
C SER A 89 31.75 7.55 -20.70
N ARG A 90 31.82 6.30 -20.26
CA ARG A 90 31.66 5.93 -18.84
C ARG A 90 32.69 6.64 -17.96
N ILE A 91 33.91 6.81 -18.43
CA ILE A 91 34.99 7.52 -17.70
C ILE A 91 34.70 9.01 -17.58
N PHE A 92 34.21 9.66 -18.66
CA PHE A 92 33.79 11.05 -18.60
C PHE A 92 32.69 11.29 -17.59
N LEU A 93 31.67 10.44 -17.59
CA LEU A 93 30.57 10.53 -16.61
C LEU A 93 31.04 10.28 -15.19
N LEU A 94 32.01 9.40 -15.00
CA LEU A 94 32.63 9.14 -13.69
C LEU A 94 33.41 10.38 -13.21
N TYR A 95 34.25 10.96 -14.05
CA TYR A 95 34.98 12.18 -13.77
C TYR A 95 34.09 13.36 -13.44
N LYS A 96 32.98 13.52 -14.18
CA LYS A 96 32.00 14.60 -14.01
C LYS A 96 30.83 14.24 -13.11
N CYS A 97 30.90 13.20 -12.31
CA CYS A 97 29.77 12.68 -11.53
C CYS A 97 29.12 13.73 -10.61
N ASN A 98 29.90 14.61 -10.00
CA ASN A 98 29.38 15.71 -9.16
C ASN A 98 28.68 16.79 -10.00
N GLU A 99 29.20 17.12 -11.19
CA GLU A 99 28.58 18.07 -12.10
C GLU A 99 27.26 17.52 -12.63
N VAL A 100 27.22 16.23 -12.98
CA VAL A 100 26.00 15.54 -13.41
C VAL A 100 24.90 15.63 -12.35
N VAL A 101 25.25 15.35 -11.09
CA VAL A 101 24.31 15.47 -9.96
C VAL A 101 23.81 16.90 -9.78
N THR A 102 24.72 17.89 -9.92
CA THR A 102 24.36 19.31 -9.78
C THR A 102 23.40 19.74 -10.87
N GLU A 103 23.66 19.35 -12.13
CA GLU A 103 22.79 19.67 -13.27
C GLU A 103 21.41 19.01 -13.14
N ILE A 104 21.33 17.73 -12.78
CA ILE A 104 20.06 17.04 -12.52
C ILE A 104 19.28 17.79 -11.44
N THR A 105 19.95 18.15 -10.35
CA THR A 105 19.33 18.88 -9.24
C THR A 105 18.78 20.24 -9.70
N GLU A 106 19.53 20.96 -10.54
CA GLU A 106 19.09 22.27 -11.05
C GLU A 106 17.90 22.14 -12.02
N TYR A 107 17.86 21.09 -12.84
CA TYR A 107 16.69 20.81 -13.68
C TYR A 107 15.45 20.52 -12.85
N ILE A 108 15.57 19.74 -11.79
CA ILE A 108 14.46 19.48 -10.84
C ILE A 108 14.00 20.78 -10.18
N ARG A 109 14.92 21.67 -9.78
CA ARG A 109 14.55 22.98 -9.25
C ARG A 109 13.81 23.85 -10.29
N LYS A 110 14.16 23.75 -11.57
CA LYS A 110 13.44 24.44 -12.65
C LYS A 110 12.02 23.89 -12.77
N VAL A 111 11.83 22.57 -12.72
CA VAL A 111 10.50 21.92 -12.72
C VAL A 111 9.66 22.40 -11.54
N VAL A 112 10.22 22.46 -10.32
CA VAL A 112 9.51 22.95 -9.12
C VAL A 112 9.07 24.41 -9.31
N ARG A 113 9.92 25.26 -9.91
CA ARG A 113 9.57 26.65 -10.22
C ARG A 113 8.43 26.75 -11.24
N CYS A 114 8.45 25.94 -12.30
CA CYS A 114 7.34 25.90 -13.27
C CYS A 114 6.03 25.45 -12.62
N LEU A 115 6.05 24.46 -11.73
CA LEU A 115 4.86 24.03 -10.97
C LEU A 115 4.33 25.13 -10.05
N ALA A 116 5.22 25.89 -9.39
CA ALA A 116 4.82 27.02 -8.56
C ALA A 116 4.14 28.13 -9.40
N GLN A 117 4.71 28.42 -10.56
CA GLN A 117 4.14 29.38 -11.50
C GLN A 117 2.77 28.92 -12.03
N MET A 118 2.63 27.61 -12.35
CA MET A 118 1.35 27.04 -12.78
C MET A 118 0.26 27.19 -11.71
N LEU A 119 0.59 26.95 -10.44
CA LEU A 119 -0.34 27.16 -9.33
C LEU A 119 -0.75 28.63 -9.21
N GLN A 120 0.22 29.55 -9.26
CA GLN A 120 -0.04 30.99 -9.11
C GLN A 120 -0.89 31.55 -10.26
N GLU A 121 -0.65 31.13 -11.48
CA GLU A 121 -1.36 31.62 -12.68
C GLU A 121 -2.77 31.05 -12.82
N ASN A 122 -3.06 29.92 -12.18
CA ASN A 122 -4.33 29.18 -12.33
C ASN A 122 -5.04 28.91 -11.00
N ASP A 123 -4.77 29.68 -9.97
CA ASP A 123 -5.34 29.44 -8.63
C ASP A 123 -6.88 29.41 -8.63
N ASP A 124 -7.51 30.27 -9.43
CA ASP A 124 -8.97 30.31 -9.55
C ASP A 124 -9.59 29.15 -10.37
N LYS A 125 -8.78 28.39 -11.10
CA LYS A 125 -9.24 27.41 -12.09
C LYS A 125 -9.01 25.96 -11.66
N PHE A 126 -8.00 25.73 -10.83
CA PHE A 126 -7.69 24.40 -10.37
C PHE A 126 -8.62 23.97 -9.24
N SER A 127 -9.12 22.73 -9.32
CA SER A 127 -9.85 22.11 -8.22
C SER A 127 -8.93 21.96 -6.98
N PRO A 128 -9.49 21.92 -5.77
CA PRO A 128 -8.70 21.69 -4.55
C PRO A 128 -7.80 20.46 -4.63
N SER A 129 -8.33 19.37 -5.18
CA SER A 129 -7.57 18.12 -5.36
C SER A 129 -6.35 18.27 -6.28
N MET A 130 -6.47 19.11 -7.31
CA MET A 130 -5.35 19.39 -8.23
C MET A 130 -4.28 20.26 -7.58
N LYS A 131 -4.69 21.29 -6.84
CA LYS A 131 -3.76 22.13 -6.08
C LYS A 131 -2.96 21.31 -5.09
N ASP A 132 -3.63 20.41 -4.38
CA ASP A 132 -3.00 19.49 -3.44
C ASP A 132 -2.01 18.55 -4.17
N GLY A 133 -2.40 17.99 -5.31
CA GLY A 133 -1.53 17.13 -6.12
C GLY A 133 -0.28 17.85 -6.64
N ILE A 134 -0.42 19.08 -7.14
CA ILE A 134 0.71 19.90 -7.59
C ILE A 134 1.62 20.26 -6.41
N THR A 135 1.03 20.65 -5.28
CA THR A 135 1.78 20.99 -4.07
C THR A 135 2.54 19.79 -3.52
N GLU A 136 1.91 18.64 -3.48
CA GLU A 136 2.55 17.38 -3.09
C GLU A 136 3.73 17.04 -4.02
N MET A 137 3.56 17.20 -5.33
CA MET A 137 4.63 16.97 -6.30
C MET A 137 5.79 17.95 -6.11
N GLN A 138 5.51 19.22 -5.81
CA GLN A 138 6.54 20.20 -5.47
C GLN A 138 7.35 19.80 -4.23
N ILE A 139 6.68 19.34 -3.18
CA ILE A 139 7.33 18.86 -1.95
C ILE A 139 8.23 17.65 -2.26
N ARG A 140 7.72 16.67 -3.01
CA ARG A 140 8.47 15.47 -3.40
C ARG A 140 9.72 15.81 -4.22
N LEU A 141 9.58 16.65 -5.24
CA LEU A 141 10.68 17.10 -6.08
C LEU A 141 11.71 17.93 -5.29
N SER A 142 11.24 18.79 -4.37
CA SER A 142 12.13 19.61 -3.53
C SER A 142 12.91 18.77 -2.52
N SER A 143 12.35 17.64 -2.09
CA SER A 143 13.00 16.70 -1.17
C SER A 143 13.82 15.61 -1.88
N ALA A 144 13.83 15.60 -3.23
CA ALA A 144 14.60 14.64 -4.00
C ALA A 144 16.11 14.82 -3.78
N LEU A 145 16.77 13.75 -3.34
CA LEU A 145 18.21 13.74 -3.09
C LEU A 145 18.94 13.02 -4.21
N PHE A 146 19.64 13.77 -5.03
CA PHE A 146 20.60 13.25 -6.02
C PHE A 146 22.00 13.33 -5.43
N TYR A 147 22.79 12.27 -5.55
CA TYR A 147 24.14 12.23 -5.02
C TYR A 147 25.05 11.38 -5.91
N ALA A 148 26.32 11.78 -6.00
CA ALA A 148 27.32 10.93 -6.59
C ALA A 148 27.73 9.83 -5.59
N GLU A 149 27.92 8.62 -6.08
CA GLU A 149 28.37 7.51 -5.23
C GLU A 149 29.75 7.83 -4.64
N PRO A 150 29.98 7.54 -3.35
CA PRO A 150 31.25 7.91 -2.69
C PRO A 150 32.51 7.38 -3.40
N GLU A 151 32.41 6.18 -4.00
CA GLU A 151 33.50 5.60 -4.79
C GLU A 151 33.72 6.36 -6.10
N HIS A 152 32.65 6.82 -6.75
CA HIS A 152 32.72 7.66 -7.94
C HIS A 152 33.32 9.03 -7.61
N GLN A 153 32.92 9.65 -6.50
CA GLN A 153 33.48 10.93 -6.05
C GLN A 153 34.99 10.82 -5.79
N LYS A 154 35.40 9.78 -5.08
CA LYS A 154 36.81 9.54 -4.78
C LYS A 154 37.64 9.40 -6.07
N ILE A 155 37.16 8.63 -7.03
CA ILE A 155 37.84 8.47 -8.32
C ILE A 155 37.81 9.77 -9.12
N ALA A 156 36.73 10.54 -9.11
CA ALA A 156 36.66 11.84 -9.74
C ALA A 156 37.69 12.83 -9.17
N GLU A 157 37.90 12.82 -7.85
CA GLU A 157 38.92 13.61 -7.17
C GLU A 157 40.33 13.14 -7.57
N GLU A 158 40.60 11.83 -7.56
CA GLU A 158 41.90 11.25 -7.99
C GLU A 158 42.19 11.58 -9.47
N ILE A 159 41.18 11.53 -10.37
CA ILE A 159 41.32 11.96 -11.77
C ILE A 159 41.68 13.46 -11.83
N SER A 160 40.98 14.28 -11.02
CA SER A 160 41.23 15.73 -11.00
C SER A 160 42.64 16.07 -10.51
N GLU A 161 43.11 15.36 -9.48
CA GLU A 161 44.50 15.53 -8.95
C GLU A 161 45.55 15.13 -9.99
N CYS A 162 45.34 14.03 -10.71
CA CYS A 162 46.22 13.62 -11.82
C CYS A 162 46.22 14.64 -12.95
N LEU A 163 45.09 15.22 -13.31
CA LEU A 163 44.95 16.24 -14.34
C LEU A 163 45.60 17.57 -13.96
N ALA A 164 45.65 17.90 -12.65
CA ALA A 164 46.26 19.10 -12.14
C ALA A 164 47.81 19.06 -12.17
N GLY A 165 48.42 17.95 -12.55
CA GLY A 165 49.88 17.82 -12.72
C GLY A 165 50.65 17.78 -11.40
N ASN A 166 50.03 17.44 -10.29
CA ASN A 166 50.64 17.46 -8.94
C ASN A 166 51.45 16.21 -8.59
N GLN A 167 51.48 15.19 -9.48
CA GLN A 167 52.25 13.97 -9.20
C GLN A 167 52.92 13.42 -10.48
N SER A 168 54.18 13.16 -10.38
CA SER A 168 54.99 12.50 -11.40
C SER A 168 55.02 11.01 -11.06
N GLU A 169 54.46 10.17 -11.95
CA GLU A 169 54.99 8.85 -12.30
C GLU A 169 53.94 7.98 -13.00
N GLU A 170 54.30 7.31 -14.09
CA GLU A 170 53.52 6.32 -14.87
C GLU A 170 52.90 5.22 -14.01
N ILE A 171 53.48 4.95 -12.84
CA ILE A 171 53.03 3.89 -11.90
C ILE A 171 51.68 4.26 -11.21
N GLU A 172 51.45 5.55 -10.94
CA GLU A 172 50.21 6.02 -10.31
C GLU A 172 49.02 6.06 -11.27
N ALA A 173 49.28 6.44 -12.53
CA ALA A 173 48.25 6.43 -13.59
C ALA A 173 47.72 5.02 -13.85
N THR A 174 48.60 4.00 -13.84
CA THR A 174 48.23 2.60 -13.99
C THR A 174 47.35 2.12 -12.83
N GLY A 175 47.68 2.54 -11.59
CA GLY A 175 46.88 2.23 -10.41
C GLY A 175 45.48 2.85 -10.43
N LEU A 176 45.37 4.11 -10.89
CA LEU A 176 44.10 4.82 -11.04
C LEU A 176 43.20 4.18 -12.09
N LEU A 177 43.74 3.84 -13.27
CA LEU A 177 42.99 3.19 -14.36
C LEU A 177 42.50 1.80 -13.96
N ARG A 178 43.27 1.08 -13.12
CA ARG A 178 42.86 -0.21 -12.55
C ARG A 178 41.66 -0.03 -11.62
N ARG A 179 41.63 1.02 -10.78
CA ARG A 179 40.50 1.36 -9.92
C ARG A 179 39.29 1.83 -10.72
N ILE A 180 39.49 2.62 -11.77
CA ILE A 180 38.43 3.02 -12.70
C ILE A 180 37.76 1.79 -13.32
N ALA A 181 38.57 0.84 -13.83
CA ALA A 181 38.05 -0.40 -14.41
C ALA A 181 37.27 -1.24 -13.39
N GLN A 182 37.74 -1.32 -12.15
CA GLN A 182 37.04 -2.04 -11.06
C GLN A 182 35.68 -1.39 -10.72
N VAL A 183 35.65 -0.06 -10.61
CA VAL A 183 34.40 0.67 -10.27
C VAL A 183 33.40 0.64 -11.42
N LEU A 184 33.88 0.68 -12.67
CA LEU A 184 33.03 0.56 -13.86
C LEU A 184 32.65 -0.90 -14.17
N ASN A 185 33.18 -1.87 -13.41
CA ASN A 185 32.97 -3.31 -13.63
C ASN A 185 33.19 -3.73 -15.10
N VAL A 186 34.32 -3.27 -15.68
CA VAL A 186 34.62 -3.48 -17.10
C VAL A 186 35.01 -4.94 -17.34
N GLN A 187 34.24 -5.62 -18.18
CA GLN A 187 34.53 -6.99 -18.62
C GLN A 187 35.65 -7.03 -19.67
N PRO A 188 36.39 -8.14 -19.84
CA PRO A 188 37.51 -8.25 -20.78
C PRO A 188 37.17 -7.89 -22.23
N PHE A 189 35.94 -8.22 -22.64
CA PHE A 189 35.47 -7.93 -24.02
C PHE A 189 35.05 -6.47 -24.21
N GLU A 190 34.71 -5.76 -23.12
CA GLU A 190 34.30 -4.34 -23.17
C GLU A 190 35.49 -3.36 -23.14
N ALA A 191 36.69 -3.83 -22.82
CA ALA A 191 37.88 -2.99 -22.77
C ALA A 191 38.19 -2.30 -24.11
N ALA A 192 37.87 -2.97 -25.24
CA ALA A 192 38.01 -2.38 -26.57
C ALA A 192 36.94 -1.31 -26.85
N GLU A 193 35.71 -1.50 -26.36
CA GLU A 193 34.61 -0.54 -26.46
C GLU A 193 34.90 0.69 -25.61
N LEU A 194 35.38 0.50 -24.39
CA LEU A 194 35.79 1.59 -23.50
C LEU A 194 36.87 2.48 -24.14
N LYS A 195 37.83 1.86 -24.86
CA LYS A 195 38.84 2.61 -25.63
C LYS A 195 38.21 3.43 -26.75
N GLN A 196 37.28 2.85 -27.49
CA GLN A 196 36.58 3.55 -28.58
C GLN A 196 35.70 4.68 -28.05
N GLU A 197 34.99 4.48 -26.91
CA GLU A 197 34.23 5.54 -26.25
C GLU A 197 35.10 6.72 -25.84
N LEU A 198 36.33 6.46 -25.35
CA LEU A 198 37.28 7.49 -24.96
C LEU A 198 37.86 8.23 -26.14
N GLU A 199 38.15 7.56 -27.26
CA GLU A 199 38.60 8.19 -28.49
C GLU A 199 37.56 9.17 -29.07
N ILE A 200 36.27 8.83 -28.97
CA ILE A 200 35.15 9.69 -29.38
C ILE A 200 35.06 10.94 -28.48
N ASP A 201 35.15 10.78 -27.16
CA ASP A 201 35.12 11.92 -26.22
C ASP A 201 36.35 12.83 -26.36
N LEU A 202 37.52 12.28 -26.67
CA LEU A 202 38.75 13.04 -26.91
C LEU A 202 38.67 13.91 -28.16
N GLU A 203 38.04 13.42 -29.22
CA GLU A 203 37.78 14.22 -30.42
C GLU A 203 36.79 15.36 -30.15
N ALA A 204 35.81 15.14 -29.27
CA ALA A 204 34.80 16.12 -28.88
C ALA A 204 35.32 17.18 -27.90
N THR A 205 36.33 16.85 -27.05
CA THR A 205 36.83 17.71 -25.97
C THR A 205 38.28 18.20 -26.16
N ARG A 206 38.68 18.49 -27.36
CA ARG A 206 40.05 18.97 -27.73
C ARG A 206 40.69 20.07 -26.86
N THR A 207 39.94 20.59 -25.88
CA THR A 207 40.34 21.67 -24.97
C THR A 207 40.83 21.20 -23.58
N GLU A 208 40.65 19.94 -23.20
CA GLU A 208 41.09 19.42 -21.91
C GLU A 208 42.28 18.45 -22.05
N GLY A 209 43.45 18.98 -22.34
CA GLY A 209 44.65 18.23 -22.66
C GLY A 209 45.23 17.29 -21.60
N GLY A 210 44.70 17.34 -20.35
CA GLY A 210 45.15 16.48 -19.25
C GLY A 210 44.61 15.05 -19.29
N LEU A 211 43.39 14.86 -19.73
CA LEU A 211 42.77 13.53 -19.87
C LEU A 211 43.46 12.69 -20.95
N TYR A 212 44.02 13.37 -21.94
CA TYR A 212 44.78 12.77 -23.05
C TYR A 212 46.07 12.08 -22.55
N ALA A 213 46.82 12.72 -21.66
CA ALA A 213 48.07 12.18 -21.13
C ALA A 213 47.84 10.90 -20.28
N LEU A 214 46.73 10.82 -19.60
CA LEU A 214 46.31 9.63 -18.80
C LEU A 214 45.99 8.43 -19.70
N LEU A 215 45.59 8.66 -20.93
CA LEU A 215 45.06 7.66 -21.86
C LEU A 215 46.07 7.24 -22.94
N GLU A 216 47.12 8.02 -23.12
CA GLU A 216 48.19 7.74 -24.10
C GLU A 216 49.09 6.55 -23.75
N SER A 217 49.09 6.12 -22.46
CA SER A 217 49.77 4.90 -22.06
C SER A 217 49.01 3.65 -22.52
N ALA A 218 49.17 3.29 -23.78
CA ALA A 218 48.55 2.10 -24.40
C ALA A 218 48.89 0.78 -23.67
N ALA A 219 49.95 0.75 -22.87
CA ALA A 219 50.31 -0.34 -21.97
C ALA A 219 49.23 -0.62 -20.89
N VAL A 220 48.47 0.40 -20.48
CA VAL A 220 47.48 0.32 -19.40
C VAL A 220 46.21 -0.40 -19.83
N LEU A 221 45.81 -0.26 -21.10
CA LEU A 221 44.65 -0.99 -21.62
C LEU A 221 44.90 -2.50 -21.73
N ASP A 222 46.16 -2.90 -21.93
CA ASP A 222 46.57 -4.30 -21.97
C ASP A 222 46.60 -4.90 -20.54
N ASP A 223 46.89 -4.10 -19.52
CA ASP A 223 46.82 -4.49 -18.12
C ASP A 223 45.38 -4.57 -17.59
N VAL A 224 44.49 -3.69 -18.03
CA VAL A 224 43.02 -3.80 -17.78
C VAL A 224 42.48 -5.08 -18.39
N ARG A 225 42.95 -5.45 -19.61
CA ARG A 225 42.59 -6.68 -20.28
C ARG A 225 43.11 -7.94 -19.56
N LYS A 226 44.29 -7.89 -18.96
CA LYS A 226 44.88 -8.99 -18.18
C LYS A 226 44.22 -9.17 -16.80
N LEU A 227 43.77 -8.09 -16.16
CA LEU A 227 43.05 -8.14 -14.89
C LEU A 227 41.63 -8.67 -15.05
N ALA A 228 40.97 -8.32 -16.14
CA ALA A 228 39.63 -8.81 -16.46
C ALA A 228 39.63 -10.29 -16.88
N ALA A 229 40.76 -10.83 -17.34
CA ALA A 229 40.88 -12.25 -17.76
C ALA A 229 41.05 -13.24 -16.58
N GLY A 230 41.12 -12.77 -15.33
CA GLY A 230 41.44 -13.57 -14.14
C GLY A 230 40.26 -14.20 -13.41
N ASP A 231 39.00 -13.82 -13.67
CA ASP A 231 37.84 -14.42 -12.99
C ASP A 231 36.64 -14.56 -13.94
N SER A 232 36.60 -15.69 -14.63
CA SER A 232 35.44 -16.10 -15.42
C SER A 232 34.54 -17.01 -14.60
N SER A 233 33.62 -16.45 -13.84
CA SER A 233 32.32 -17.07 -13.53
C SER A 233 31.41 -16.09 -12.79
N ALA A 234 30.58 -15.32 -13.48
CA ALA A 234 29.29 -14.92 -12.96
C ALA A 234 28.45 -14.28 -14.06
N ASP A 235 27.29 -14.80 -14.16
CA ASP A 235 26.18 -14.46 -15.02
C ASP A 235 25.73 -12.99 -14.83
N SER A 236 25.34 -12.42 -15.93
CA SER A 236 24.80 -11.08 -16.18
C SER A 236 23.90 -10.50 -15.09
N THR A 237 24.06 -9.22 -14.87
CA THR A 237 23.18 -8.10 -14.59
C THR A 237 23.68 -7.18 -13.46
N ASP A 238 23.97 -5.92 -13.82
CA ASP A 238 23.90 -4.68 -13.00
C ASP A 238 24.34 -4.77 -11.51
N ASP A 239 25.51 -5.35 -11.21
CA ASP A 239 25.98 -5.46 -9.84
C ASP A 239 27.06 -4.41 -9.52
N VAL A 240 26.77 -3.57 -8.51
CA VAL A 240 27.83 -2.86 -7.76
C VAL A 240 28.85 -3.91 -7.33
N ALA A 241 30.05 -3.83 -7.87
CA ALA A 241 31.10 -4.79 -7.58
C ALA A 241 31.33 -4.85 -6.07
N ILE A 242 31.13 -6.03 -5.49
CA ILE A 242 31.38 -6.24 -4.06
C ILE A 242 32.89 -6.17 -3.87
N PRO A 243 33.42 -5.29 -3.00
CA PRO A 243 34.85 -5.18 -2.80
C PRO A 243 35.48 -6.53 -2.46
N SER A 244 36.64 -6.84 -3.06
CA SER A 244 37.35 -8.10 -2.81
C SER A 244 37.68 -8.33 -1.33
N SER A 245 37.81 -7.24 -0.57
CA SER A 245 38.00 -7.27 0.90
C SER A 245 36.82 -7.85 1.68
N PHE A 246 35.64 -8.02 1.07
CA PHE A 246 34.46 -8.60 1.71
C PHE A 246 34.44 -10.14 1.61
N PHE A 247 35.30 -10.70 0.75
CA PHE A 247 35.41 -12.16 0.58
C PHE A 247 36.49 -12.72 1.52
N CYS A 248 36.14 -13.83 2.15
CA CYS A 248 37.11 -14.54 2.99
C CYS A 248 38.17 -15.21 2.11
N PRO A 249 39.48 -14.99 2.33
CA PRO A 249 40.55 -15.63 1.56
C PRO A 249 40.54 -17.16 1.63
N ILE A 250 39.98 -17.73 2.71
CA ILE A 250 39.92 -19.19 2.90
C ILE A 250 38.75 -19.80 2.13
N THR A 251 37.54 -19.19 2.25
CA THR A 251 36.31 -19.77 1.69
C THR A 251 35.96 -19.24 0.31
N GLY A 252 36.53 -18.08 -0.08
CA GLY A 252 36.12 -17.36 -1.30
C GLY A 252 34.69 -16.80 -1.24
N GLN A 253 34.03 -16.88 -0.08
CA GLN A 253 32.65 -16.40 0.10
C GLN A 253 32.64 -15.07 0.87
N ILE A 254 31.54 -14.32 0.76
CA ILE A 254 31.31 -13.08 1.50
C ILE A 254 31.29 -13.41 3.00
N MET A 255 32.02 -12.64 3.80
CA MET A 255 32.12 -12.84 5.25
C MET A 255 30.84 -12.41 5.96
N GLU A 256 30.36 -13.23 6.89
CA GLU A 256 29.24 -12.90 7.78
C GLU A 256 29.75 -12.38 9.15
N ASP A 257 30.82 -12.99 9.65
CA ASP A 257 31.48 -12.60 10.90
C ASP A 257 32.98 -12.38 10.67
N PRO A 258 33.36 -11.23 10.08
CA PRO A 258 34.75 -10.93 9.76
C PRO A 258 35.58 -10.72 11.03
N VAL A 259 36.67 -11.50 11.17
CA VAL A 259 37.64 -11.38 12.24
C VAL A 259 39.03 -11.12 11.70
N MET A 260 39.74 -10.20 12.32
CA MET A 260 41.12 -9.87 11.99
C MET A 260 42.08 -10.74 12.83
N LEU A 261 42.99 -11.41 12.16
CA LEU A 261 44.11 -12.11 12.78
C LEU A 261 45.19 -11.07 13.13
N VAL A 262 45.33 -10.76 14.43
CA VAL A 262 46.14 -9.65 14.91
C VAL A 262 47.62 -9.76 14.46
N ALA A 263 48.20 -10.97 14.50
CA ALA A 263 49.60 -11.21 14.13
C ALA A 263 49.90 -11.01 12.65
N ALA A 264 48.87 -11.09 11.77
CA ALA A 264 49.05 -11.00 10.31
C ALA A 264 48.39 -9.79 9.68
N GLY A 265 47.42 -9.13 10.37
CA GLY A 265 46.66 -8.00 9.84
C GLY A 265 45.61 -8.34 8.79
N TYR A 266 45.39 -9.63 8.50
CA TYR A 266 44.40 -10.11 7.51
C TYR A 266 43.08 -10.44 8.18
N THR A 267 41.99 -10.26 7.43
CA THR A 267 40.63 -10.56 7.90
C THR A 267 40.09 -11.82 7.23
N TYR A 268 39.44 -12.67 8.01
CA TYR A 268 38.88 -13.95 7.60
C TYR A 268 37.48 -14.11 8.18
N GLU A 269 36.69 -15.03 7.62
CA GLU A 269 35.49 -15.53 8.26
C GLU A 269 35.84 -16.30 9.55
N ARG A 270 35.17 -15.98 10.65
CA ARG A 270 35.52 -16.55 11.99
C ARG A 270 35.56 -18.07 11.98
N HIS A 271 34.50 -18.73 11.46
CA HIS A 271 34.45 -20.19 11.47
C HIS A 271 35.59 -20.80 10.64
N ALA A 272 35.91 -20.21 9.50
CA ALA A 272 36.93 -20.72 8.60
C ALA A 272 38.34 -20.64 9.16
N ILE A 273 38.69 -19.50 9.79
CA ILE A 273 40.01 -19.35 10.42
C ILE A 273 40.13 -20.17 11.70
N THR A 274 39.03 -20.35 12.45
CA THR A 274 39.03 -21.20 13.66
C THR A 274 39.25 -22.65 13.26
N GLU A 275 38.57 -23.15 12.24
CA GLU A 275 38.74 -24.50 11.69
C GLU A 275 40.17 -24.72 11.16
N TRP A 276 40.79 -23.71 10.53
CA TRP A 276 42.19 -23.74 10.12
C TRP A 276 43.11 -24.00 11.29
N PHE A 277 42.92 -23.33 12.41
CA PHE A 277 43.71 -23.50 13.62
C PHE A 277 43.42 -24.82 14.34
N GLU A 278 42.19 -25.31 14.35
CA GLU A 278 41.78 -26.61 14.91
C GLU A 278 42.42 -27.79 14.16
N ARG A 279 42.68 -27.64 12.86
CA ARG A 279 43.43 -28.62 12.06
C ARG A 279 44.92 -28.61 12.36
N GLY A 280 45.38 -27.80 13.31
CA GLY A 280 46.78 -27.76 13.79
C GLY A 280 47.67 -26.81 13.00
N HIS A 281 47.13 -26.04 12.05
CA HIS A 281 47.92 -25.02 11.35
C HIS A 281 48.23 -23.84 12.25
N ARG A 282 49.46 -23.37 12.25
CA ARG A 282 49.92 -22.17 12.94
C ARG A 282 50.48 -21.13 11.95
N THR A 283 50.03 -21.15 10.75
CA THR A 283 50.46 -20.25 9.67
C THR A 283 49.29 -19.40 9.17
N CYS A 284 49.61 -18.19 8.70
CA CYS A 284 48.62 -17.34 8.03
C CYS A 284 48.15 -17.99 6.73
N PRO A 285 46.83 -18.22 6.51
CA PRO A 285 46.34 -18.88 5.30
C PRO A 285 46.73 -18.18 4.01
N ASP A 286 46.83 -16.85 4.01
CA ASP A 286 47.09 -16.02 2.84
C ASP A 286 48.60 -15.90 2.52
N THR A 287 49.46 -15.75 3.55
CA THR A 287 50.90 -15.51 3.37
C THR A 287 51.78 -16.71 3.64
N GLY A 288 51.25 -17.78 4.27
CA GLY A 288 52.01 -18.95 4.70
C GLY A 288 53.01 -18.72 5.85
N LYS A 289 53.11 -17.51 6.38
CA LYS A 289 54.05 -17.18 7.47
C LYS A 289 53.59 -17.78 8.80
N GLU A 290 54.54 -18.25 9.61
CA GLU A 290 54.27 -18.67 11.00
C GLU A 290 53.76 -17.51 11.84
N LEU A 291 52.77 -17.80 12.69
CA LEU A 291 52.10 -16.82 13.54
C LEU A 291 52.63 -16.90 14.99
N GLU A 292 53.01 -15.76 15.52
CA GLU A 292 53.37 -15.61 16.91
C GLU A 292 52.19 -15.65 17.88
N SER A 293 51.00 -15.29 17.38
CA SER A 293 49.76 -15.30 18.13
C SER A 293 48.58 -15.72 17.23
N LEU A 294 47.64 -16.47 17.80
CA LEU A 294 46.36 -16.88 17.13
C LEU A 294 45.19 -15.98 17.55
N GLU A 295 45.48 -14.79 18.09
CA GLU A 295 44.46 -13.86 18.58
C GLU A 295 43.60 -13.33 17.42
N LEU A 296 42.27 -13.50 17.58
CA LEU A 296 41.26 -13.03 16.64
C LEU A 296 40.46 -11.89 17.25
N VAL A 297 40.40 -10.75 16.56
CA VAL A 297 39.62 -9.59 16.97
C VAL A 297 38.50 -9.33 15.93
N PRO A 298 37.23 -9.15 16.34
CA PRO A 298 36.16 -8.82 15.42
C PRO A 298 36.49 -7.55 14.60
N ASN A 299 36.37 -7.65 13.27
CA ASN A 299 36.55 -6.48 12.40
C ASN A 299 35.22 -5.75 12.22
N LEU A 300 34.80 -5.02 13.27
CA LEU A 300 33.55 -4.29 13.31
C LEU A 300 33.45 -3.23 12.21
N LYS A 301 34.57 -2.59 11.85
CA LYS A 301 34.59 -1.57 10.80
C LYS A 301 34.32 -2.17 9.44
N LEU A 302 34.91 -3.31 9.12
CA LEU A 302 34.62 -4.03 7.87
C LEU A 302 33.18 -4.49 7.83
N LYS A 303 32.68 -5.04 8.94
CA LYS A 303 31.26 -5.48 9.04
C LYS A 303 30.29 -4.33 8.79
N GLN A 304 30.55 -3.17 9.38
CA GLN A 304 29.73 -1.96 9.15
C GLN A 304 29.79 -1.52 7.69
N ASN A 305 30.98 -1.45 7.09
CA ASN A 305 31.13 -1.09 5.68
C ASN A 305 30.36 -2.07 4.75
N MET A 306 30.42 -3.37 5.05
CA MET A 306 29.67 -4.39 4.32
C MET A 306 28.17 -4.15 4.41
N GLU A 307 27.65 -3.89 5.62
CA GLU A 307 26.23 -3.58 5.84
C GLU A 307 25.79 -2.33 5.05
N GLU A 308 26.61 -1.28 5.03
CA GLU A 308 26.33 -0.05 4.29
C GLU A 308 26.27 -0.29 2.76
N VAL A 309 27.23 -1.02 2.21
CA VAL A 309 27.27 -1.37 0.78
C VAL A 309 26.08 -2.23 0.39
N PHE A 310 25.75 -3.26 1.18
CA PHE A 310 24.59 -4.10 0.92
C PHE A 310 23.26 -3.34 1.08
N ASP A 311 23.21 -2.38 2.00
CA ASP A 311 22.03 -1.53 2.15
C ASP A 311 21.83 -0.62 0.93
N MET A 312 22.90 0.00 0.44
CA MET A 312 22.84 0.79 -0.80
C MET A 312 22.40 -0.06 -2.00
N LYS A 313 22.97 -1.26 -2.16
CA LYS A 313 22.58 -2.19 -3.21
C LYS A 313 21.08 -2.54 -3.14
N ARG A 314 20.59 -2.90 -1.96
CA ARG A 314 19.16 -3.24 -1.76
C ARG A 314 18.23 -2.06 -2.03
N LYS A 315 18.62 -0.83 -1.61
CA LYS A 315 17.87 0.39 -1.93
C LYS A 315 17.78 0.63 -3.44
N ARG A 316 18.90 0.45 -4.15
CA ARG A 316 18.95 0.57 -5.61
C ARG A 316 18.08 -0.49 -6.30
N THR A 317 18.16 -1.74 -5.86
CA THR A 317 17.31 -2.82 -6.36
C THR A 317 15.82 -2.54 -6.12
N MET A 318 15.47 -2.00 -4.95
CA MET A 318 14.10 -1.59 -4.64
C MET A 318 13.62 -0.48 -5.59
N LEU A 319 14.44 0.55 -5.80
CA LEU A 319 14.13 1.65 -6.72
C LEU A 319 13.92 1.15 -8.15
N HIS A 320 14.79 0.27 -8.64
CA HIS A 320 14.67 -0.32 -9.96
C HIS A 320 13.39 -1.16 -10.11
N ALA A 321 13.07 -1.98 -9.11
CA ALA A 321 11.84 -2.77 -9.10
C ALA A 321 10.58 -1.88 -9.10
N ILE A 322 10.55 -0.80 -8.32
CA ILE A 322 9.44 0.16 -8.31
C ILE A 322 9.30 0.83 -9.68
N TYR A 323 10.42 1.20 -10.31
CA TYR A 323 10.43 1.75 -11.66
C TYR A 323 9.83 0.77 -12.68
N GLN A 324 10.23 -0.51 -12.66
CA GLN A 324 9.68 -1.54 -13.54
C GLN A 324 8.17 -1.73 -13.34
N ILE A 325 7.69 -1.75 -12.08
CA ILE A 325 6.25 -1.83 -11.79
C ILE A 325 5.50 -0.64 -12.39
N ARG A 326 6.09 0.55 -12.36
CA ARG A 326 5.50 1.77 -12.90
C ARG A 326 5.52 1.81 -14.42
N ALA A 327 6.63 1.40 -15.04
CA ALA A 327 6.81 1.38 -16.48
C ALA A 327 5.84 0.42 -17.19
N GLN A 328 5.51 -0.70 -16.55
CA GLN A 328 4.56 -1.72 -17.05
C GLN A 328 4.89 -2.22 -18.48
N GLU A 329 6.17 -2.30 -18.81
CA GLU A 329 6.62 -2.64 -20.17
C GLU A 329 6.31 -4.10 -20.51
N SER A 330 6.49 -5.01 -19.55
CA SER A 330 6.24 -6.43 -19.72
C SER A 330 5.60 -7.01 -18.44
N PRO A 331 4.55 -7.85 -18.54
CA PRO A 331 3.96 -8.52 -17.37
C PRO A 331 4.96 -9.38 -16.58
N GLN A 332 5.93 -9.98 -17.25
CA GLN A 332 6.96 -10.82 -16.63
C GLN A 332 7.92 -9.97 -15.78
N GLU A 333 8.40 -8.85 -16.32
CA GLU A 333 9.26 -7.92 -15.59
C GLU A 333 8.57 -7.33 -14.36
N VAL A 334 7.28 -7.00 -14.47
CA VAL A 334 6.51 -6.52 -13.33
C VAL A 334 6.34 -7.61 -12.27
N GLU A 335 6.13 -8.88 -12.66
CA GLU A 335 6.07 -9.98 -11.71
C GLU A 335 7.39 -10.17 -10.98
N GLU A 336 8.52 -10.14 -11.68
CA GLU A 336 9.85 -10.22 -11.09
C GLU A 336 10.12 -9.05 -10.15
N ALA A 337 9.74 -7.84 -10.57
CA ALA A 337 9.86 -6.64 -9.74
C ALA A 337 9.02 -6.71 -8.46
N VAL A 338 7.78 -7.16 -8.52
CA VAL A 338 6.92 -7.37 -7.34
C VAL A 338 7.51 -8.42 -6.40
N ASN A 339 8.09 -9.51 -6.95
CA ASN A 339 8.79 -10.53 -6.17
C ASN A 339 10.02 -9.94 -5.46
N THR A 340 10.81 -9.15 -6.17
CA THR A 340 12.00 -8.47 -5.64
C THR A 340 11.63 -7.52 -4.51
N VAL A 341 10.60 -6.69 -4.68
CA VAL A 341 10.07 -5.81 -3.63
C VAL A 341 9.69 -6.62 -2.40
N LYS A 342 8.94 -7.72 -2.58
CA LYS A 342 8.54 -8.58 -1.47
C LYS A 342 9.73 -9.19 -0.75
N GLN A 343 10.70 -9.74 -1.48
CA GLN A 343 11.92 -10.33 -0.89
C GLN A 343 12.70 -9.31 -0.06
N LEU A 344 12.89 -8.10 -0.58
CA LEU A 344 13.58 -7.03 0.14
C LEU A 344 12.83 -6.62 1.42
N MET A 345 11.51 -6.55 1.39
CA MET A 345 10.69 -6.27 2.57
C MET A 345 10.77 -7.36 3.65
N ASP A 346 10.96 -8.61 3.25
CA ASP A 346 11.11 -9.74 4.17
C ASP A 346 12.48 -9.73 4.88
N VAL A 347 13.52 -9.17 4.25
CA VAL A 347 14.89 -9.11 4.82
C VAL A 347 14.96 -8.17 6.03
N HIS A 348 14.37 -6.97 5.96
CA HIS A 348 14.43 -6.02 7.07
C HIS A 348 13.26 -5.03 7.07
N PRO A 349 12.68 -4.71 8.25
CA PRO A 349 11.53 -3.78 8.37
C PRO A 349 11.76 -2.39 7.77
N LYS A 350 13.01 -1.90 7.70
CA LYS A 350 13.33 -0.59 7.10
C LYS A 350 12.95 -0.49 5.62
N TYR A 351 13.00 -1.61 4.86
CA TYR A 351 12.64 -1.61 3.45
C TYR A 351 11.13 -1.49 3.23
N LYS A 352 10.31 -1.85 4.22
CA LYS A 352 8.86 -1.60 4.19
C LYS A 352 8.55 -0.09 4.20
N ARG A 353 9.34 0.70 4.95
CA ARG A 353 9.22 2.17 4.96
C ARG A 353 9.75 2.78 3.66
N LEU A 354 10.81 2.22 3.13
CA LEU A 354 11.45 2.71 1.92
C LEU A 354 10.50 2.69 0.70
N ILE A 355 9.59 1.71 0.61
CA ILE A 355 8.61 1.62 -0.49
C ILE A 355 7.70 2.87 -0.53
N VAL A 356 7.36 3.42 0.63
CA VAL A 356 6.55 4.65 0.74
C VAL A 356 7.38 5.87 0.35
N THR A 357 8.59 5.97 0.86
CA THR A 357 9.51 7.09 0.54
C THR A 357 9.79 7.17 -0.98
N LEU A 358 9.83 6.03 -1.66
CA LEU A 358 10.04 5.92 -3.10
C LEU A 358 8.73 5.99 -3.91
N ASP A 359 7.60 6.33 -3.27
CA ASP A 359 6.25 6.35 -3.88
C ASP A 359 5.90 5.06 -4.63
N GLY A 360 6.27 3.92 -4.06
CA GLY A 360 6.00 2.60 -4.63
C GLY A 360 4.55 2.12 -4.42
N ILE A 361 3.78 2.78 -3.54
CA ILE A 361 2.38 2.40 -3.25
C ILE A 361 1.49 2.60 -4.46
N ARG A 362 1.54 3.79 -5.09
CA ARG A 362 0.67 4.16 -6.20
C ARG A 362 0.80 3.21 -7.41
N PRO A 363 2.01 2.89 -7.91
CA PRO A 363 2.19 1.91 -8.98
C PRO A 363 1.63 0.53 -8.65
N LEU A 364 1.84 0.04 -7.42
CA LEU A 364 1.29 -1.24 -6.97
C LEU A 364 -0.24 -1.25 -6.95
N VAL A 365 -0.85 -0.17 -6.47
CA VAL A 365 -2.32 -0.03 -6.45
C VAL A 365 -2.90 0.04 -7.86
N GLN A 366 -2.28 0.78 -8.76
CA GLN A 366 -2.71 0.89 -10.16
C GLN A 366 -2.61 -0.46 -10.88
N TYR A 367 -1.53 -1.20 -10.64
CA TYR A 367 -1.31 -2.51 -11.25
C TYR A 367 -2.26 -3.60 -10.76
N LEU A 368 -2.98 -3.40 -9.66
CA LEU A 368 -4.05 -4.32 -9.24
C LEU A 368 -5.15 -4.51 -10.28
N LYS A 369 -5.37 -3.55 -11.18
CA LYS A 369 -6.39 -3.66 -12.23
C LYS A 369 -6.03 -4.69 -13.31
N PRO A 370 -4.84 -4.61 -13.98
CA PRO A 370 -4.44 -5.55 -15.02
C PRO A 370 -3.86 -6.87 -14.49
N ALA A 371 -3.38 -6.93 -13.23
CA ALA A 371 -2.64 -8.05 -12.68
C ALA A 371 -3.42 -9.38 -12.70
N GLU A 372 -2.71 -10.49 -12.86
CA GLU A 372 -3.23 -11.83 -12.67
C GLU A 372 -3.51 -12.15 -11.19
N GLN A 373 -4.31 -13.18 -10.92
CA GLN A 373 -4.76 -13.51 -9.56
C GLN A 373 -3.61 -13.68 -8.56
N HIS A 374 -2.61 -14.48 -8.91
CA HIS A 374 -1.48 -14.78 -8.04
C HIS A 374 -0.65 -13.53 -7.72
N LEU A 375 -0.53 -12.62 -8.68
CA LEU A 375 0.20 -11.36 -8.50
C LEU A 375 -0.58 -10.37 -7.63
N LYS A 376 -1.93 -10.33 -7.79
CA LYS A 376 -2.80 -9.55 -6.89
C LYS A 376 -2.61 -9.94 -5.43
N GLU A 377 -2.56 -11.23 -5.13
CA GLU A 377 -2.37 -11.70 -3.75
C GLU A 377 -1.01 -11.27 -3.16
N ARG A 378 0.05 -11.27 -3.99
CA ARG A 378 1.36 -10.76 -3.56
C ARG A 378 1.32 -9.26 -3.28
N ILE A 379 0.68 -8.47 -4.16
CA ILE A 379 0.51 -7.02 -3.98
C ILE A 379 -0.31 -6.72 -2.72
N PHE A 380 -1.43 -7.44 -2.48
CA PHE A 380 -2.21 -7.27 -1.25
C PHE A 380 -1.39 -7.51 0.00
N ARG A 381 -0.53 -8.54 -0.01
CA ARG A 381 0.35 -8.83 1.11
C ARG A 381 1.39 -7.72 1.34
N ILE A 382 1.97 -7.17 0.26
CA ILE A 382 2.88 -6.03 0.35
C ILE A 382 2.17 -4.82 0.96
N LEU A 383 1.00 -4.44 0.41
CA LEU A 383 0.22 -3.29 0.89
C LEU A 383 -0.25 -3.48 2.34
N TYR A 384 -0.65 -4.69 2.73
CA TYR A 384 -1.01 -5.00 4.11
C TYR A 384 0.17 -4.80 5.07
N PHE A 385 1.35 -5.32 4.73
CA PHE A 385 2.54 -5.13 5.56
C PHE A 385 2.97 -3.66 5.66
N VAL A 386 2.73 -2.86 4.62
CA VAL A 386 2.97 -1.42 4.67
C VAL A 386 1.93 -0.73 5.55
N ALA A 387 0.64 -1.05 5.39
CA ALA A 387 -0.44 -0.50 6.21
C ALA A 387 -0.25 -0.79 7.72
N ALA A 388 0.28 -1.97 8.06
CA ALA A 388 0.53 -2.38 9.43
C ALA A 388 1.67 -1.61 10.13
N LEU A 389 2.46 -0.80 9.40
CA LEU A 389 3.55 -0.01 9.97
C LEU A 389 3.06 1.23 10.75
N GLY A 390 1.90 1.79 10.39
CA GLY A 390 1.36 2.98 11.04
C GLY A 390 0.27 3.67 10.24
N ASP A 391 -0.34 4.67 10.85
CA ASP A 391 -1.52 5.34 10.28
C ASP A 391 -1.17 6.24 9.09
N GLU A 392 0.02 6.85 9.06
CA GLU A 392 0.55 7.60 7.92
C GLU A 392 0.63 6.76 6.63
N TYR A 393 1.00 5.48 6.77
CA TYR A 393 1.10 4.55 5.64
C TYR A 393 -0.28 4.09 5.15
N LYS A 394 -1.25 3.95 6.08
CA LYS A 394 -2.65 3.69 5.72
C LYS A 394 -3.23 4.84 4.91
N SER A 395 -2.98 6.10 5.34
CA SER A 395 -3.39 7.30 4.61
C SER A 395 -2.82 7.33 3.19
N SER A 396 -1.52 7.05 3.02
CA SER A 396 -0.89 6.99 1.70
C SER A 396 -1.51 5.93 0.77
N ILE A 397 -1.92 4.77 1.30
CA ILE A 397 -2.59 3.71 0.52
C ILE A 397 -4.01 4.16 0.11
N ILE A 398 -4.72 4.88 0.99
CA ILE A 398 -6.05 5.41 0.70
C ILE A 398 -5.96 6.49 -0.39
N GLU A 399 -5.01 7.42 -0.28
CA GLU A 399 -4.74 8.49 -1.24
C GLU A 399 -4.31 7.96 -2.61
N ALA A 400 -3.61 6.81 -2.65
CA ALA A 400 -3.31 6.11 -3.89
C ALA A 400 -4.56 5.50 -4.58
N GLY A 401 -5.76 5.62 -3.98
CA GLY A 401 -7.01 5.13 -4.55
C GLY A 401 -7.23 3.62 -4.42
N ALA A 402 -6.64 2.98 -3.41
CA ALA A 402 -6.76 1.53 -3.20
C ALA A 402 -8.19 1.09 -2.88
N VAL A 403 -8.93 1.85 -2.05
CA VAL A 403 -10.24 1.45 -1.51
C VAL A 403 -11.26 1.11 -2.61
N PRO A 404 -11.53 1.97 -3.62
CA PRO A 404 -12.50 1.63 -4.67
C PRO A 404 -12.05 0.44 -5.53
N ILE A 405 -10.74 0.22 -5.69
CA ILE A 405 -10.22 -0.94 -6.44
C ILE A 405 -10.48 -2.23 -5.65
N LEU A 406 -10.18 -2.23 -4.35
CA LEU A 406 -10.40 -3.37 -3.45
C LEU A 406 -11.87 -3.77 -3.40
N LEU A 407 -12.77 -2.80 -3.24
CA LEU A 407 -14.22 -3.05 -3.21
C LEU A 407 -14.75 -3.61 -4.55
N ARG A 408 -14.28 -3.09 -5.69
CA ARG A 408 -14.63 -3.65 -7.01
C ARG A 408 -14.12 -5.07 -7.20
N LEU A 409 -12.93 -5.39 -6.70
CA LEU A 409 -12.40 -6.75 -6.77
C LEU A 409 -13.22 -7.71 -5.92
N LEU A 410 -13.59 -7.32 -4.69
CA LEU A 410 -14.50 -8.09 -3.84
C LEU A 410 -15.88 -8.27 -4.47
N GLN A 411 -16.43 -7.24 -5.09
CA GLN A 411 -17.74 -7.32 -5.77
C GLN A 411 -17.71 -8.34 -6.92
N ARG A 412 -16.60 -8.44 -7.66
CA ARG A 412 -16.46 -9.38 -8.77
C ARG A 412 -16.24 -10.82 -8.31
N ASN A 413 -15.52 -11.03 -7.23
CA ASN A 413 -15.20 -12.35 -6.72
C ASN A 413 -15.13 -12.34 -5.17
N PRO A 414 -16.28 -12.37 -4.48
CA PRO A 414 -16.33 -12.27 -3.02
C PRO A 414 -15.61 -13.42 -2.29
N ALA A 415 -15.62 -14.62 -2.86
CA ALA A 415 -15.00 -15.81 -2.28
C ALA A 415 -13.52 -15.98 -2.64
N GLY A 416 -13.04 -15.30 -3.68
CA GLY A 416 -11.72 -15.56 -4.27
C GLY A 416 -10.56 -14.78 -3.64
N TYR A 417 -10.83 -13.78 -2.79
CA TYR A 417 -9.81 -12.86 -2.32
C TYR A 417 -9.89 -12.59 -0.82
N GLY A 418 -9.01 -13.22 -0.04
CA GLY A 418 -8.83 -12.84 1.37
C GLY A 418 -8.07 -11.52 1.56
N GLY A 419 -7.12 -11.24 0.68
CA GLY A 419 -6.26 -10.07 0.75
C GLY A 419 -7.00 -8.72 0.77
N PRO A 420 -7.98 -8.45 -0.10
CA PRO A 420 -8.76 -7.22 -0.06
C PRO A 420 -9.51 -6.99 1.24
N VAL A 421 -10.13 -8.03 1.82
CA VAL A 421 -10.85 -7.92 3.10
C VAL A 421 -9.88 -7.55 4.21
N GLN A 422 -8.74 -8.25 4.27
CA GLN A 422 -7.70 -8.01 5.27
C GLN A 422 -7.14 -6.58 5.17
N LEU A 423 -6.89 -6.11 3.95
CA LEU A 423 -6.38 -4.76 3.73
C LEU A 423 -7.43 -3.70 4.07
N LEU A 424 -8.69 -3.87 3.65
CA LEU A 424 -9.78 -2.96 4.00
C LEU A 424 -10.00 -2.90 5.52
N TRP A 425 -9.91 -4.03 6.22
CA TRP A 425 -9.99 -4.07 7.67
C TRP A 425 -8.84 -3.27 8.30
N GLU A 426 -7.59 -3.44 7.83
CA GLU A 426 -6.46 -2.68 8.34
C GLU A 426 -6.62 -1.16 8.09
N LEU A 427 -7.11 -0.78 6.91
CA LEU A 427 -7.38 0.61 6.57
C LEU A 427 -8.55 1.21 7.38
N SER A 428 -9.55 0.41 7.77
CA SER A 428 -10.70 0.89 8.55
C SER A 428 -10.36 1.28 10.00
N LYS A 429 -9.17 0.93 10.48
CA LYS A 429 -8.70 1.31 11.82
C LYS A 429 -8.53 2.83 11.98
N ILE A 430 -8.29 3.55 10.88
CA ILE A 430 -8.23 5.02 10.86
C ILE A 430 -9.54 5.61 10.32
N GLU A 431 -9.87 6.82 10.77
CA GLU A 431 -11.11 7.51 10.38
C GLU A 431 -11.19 7.74 8.87
N GLN A 432 -10.10 8.24 8.26
CA GLN A 432 -10.00 8.45 6.82
C GLN A 432 -10.34 7.18 6.02
N GLY A 433 -9.90 6.02 6.51
CA GLY A 433 -10.20 4.72 5.89
C GLY A 433 -11.69 4.37 5.97
N ARG A 434 -12.32 4.56 7.13
CA ARG A 434 -13.77 4.32 7.30
C ARG A 434 -14.59 5.23 6.37
N VAL A 435 -14.24 6.52 6.33
CA VAL A 435 -14.89 7.49 5.42
C VAL A 435 -14.73 7.07 3.96
N ALA A 436 -13.51 6.72 3.54
CA ALA A 436 -13.24 6.29 2.17
C ALA A 436 -13.98 5.00 1.78
N ILE A 437 -14.10 4.04 2.70
CA ILE A 437 -14.85 2.79 2.46
C ILE A 437 -16.35 3.09 2.34
N LEU A 438 -16.91 3.91 3.24
CA LEU A 438 -18.33 4.24 3.26
C LEU A 438 -18.76 5.18 2.12
N ALA A 439 -17.83 5.96 1.57
CA ALA A 439 -18.09 6.76 0.37
C ALA A 439 -18.48 5.90 -0.86
N TYR A 440 -18.09 4.62 -0.88
CA TYR A 440 -18.51 3.69 -1.93
C TYR A 440 -19.91 3.13 -1.60
N LYS A 441 -20.92 3.52 -2.38
CA LYS A 441 -22.36 3.29 -2.11
C LYS A 441 -22.76 1.85 -1.73
N ALA A 442 -22.02 0.86 -2.21
CA ALA A 442 -22.34 -0.56 -1.97
C ALA A 442 -21.31 -1.24 -1.03
N SER A 443 -20.44 -0.49 -0.35
CA SER A 443 -19.31 -1.05 0.41
C SER A 443 -19.75 -2.09 1.44
N VAL A 444 -20.74 -1.76 2.26
CA VAL A 444 -21.24 -2.65 3.32
C VAL A 444 -21.85 -3.93 2.73
N VAL A 445 -22.63 -3.79 1.66
CA VAL A 445 -23.24 -4.94 0.96
C VAL A 445 -22.17 -5.85 0.35
N VAL A 446 -21.12 -5.26 -0.24
CA VAL A 446 -19.99 -6.02 -0.81
C VAL A 446 -19.22 -6.76 0.28
N VAL A 447 -18.95 -6.12 1.40
CA VAL A 447 -18.26 -6.76 2.55
C VAL A 447 -19.15 -7.82 3.20
N ALA A 448 -20.45 -7.59 3.32
CA ALA A 448 -21.41 -8.57 3.83
C ALA A 448 -21.49 -9.81 2.90
N SER A 449 -21.47 -9.61 1.58
CA SER A 449 -21.41 -10.71 0.62
C SER A 449 -20.12 -11.51 0.75
N ALA A 450 -18.99 -10.83 0.95
CA ALA A 450 -17.71 -11.49 1.21
C ALA A 450 -17.74 -12.28 2.53
N PHE A 451 -18.30 -11.72 3.61
CA PHE A 451 -18.49 -12.42 4.89
C PHE A 451 -19.26 -13.74 4.74
N ASN A 452 -20.32 -13.74 3.93
CA ASN A 452 -21.15 -14.93 3.72
C ASN A 452 -20.48 -16.02 2.87
N LEU A 453 -19.54 -15.64 1.99
CA LEU A 453 -18.91 -16.53 1.00
C LEU A 453 -17.46 -16.90 1.31
N CYS A 454 -16.78 -16.17 2.21
CA CYS A 454 -15.38 -16.39 2.56
C CYS A 454 -15.14 -17.66 3.37
N THR A 455 -13.90 -18.17 3.32
CA THR A 455 -13.42 -19.27 4.17
C THR A 455 -13.35 -18.84 5.66
N HIS A 456 -13.25 -19.81 6.56
CA HIS A 456 -13.33 -19.58 8.01
C HIS A 456 -12.33 -18.54 8.53
N ASP A 457 -11.07 -18.56 8.05
CA ASP A 457 -10.02 -17.62 8.49
C ASP A 457 -10.28 -16.18 8.06
N GLN A 458 -10.91 -15.98 6.91
CA GLN A 458 -11.22 -14.66 6.35
C GLN A 458 -12.51 -14.07 6.93
N LYS A 459 -13.40 -14.94 7.43
CA LYS A 459 -14.70 -14.57 7.98
C LYS A 459 -14.56 -13.66 9.20
N SER A 460 -13.59 -13.95 10.07
CA SER A 460 -13.30 -13.12 11.25
C SER A 460 -12.91 -11.69 10.89
N GLN A 461 -12.10 -11.51 9.85
CA GLN A 461 -11.67 -10.17 9.40
C GLN A 461 -12.79 -9.39 8.73
N ALA A 462 -13.64 -10.08 7.93
CA ALA A 462 -14.83 -9.47 7.33
C ALA A 462 -15.84 -9.05 8.41
N GLU A 463 -16.02 -9.87 9.44
CA GLU A 463 -16.86 -9.54 10.59
C GLU A 463 -16.36 -8.31 11.34
N GLN A 464 -15.06 -8.25 11.63
CA GLN A 464 -14.45 -7.11 12.32
C GLN A 464 -14.53 -5.83 11.48
N LEU A 465 -14.34 -5.93 10.17
CA LEU A 465 -14.51 -4.79 9.25
C LEU A 465 -15.94 -4.28 9.28
N LEU A 466 -16.95 -5.17 9.15
CA LEU A 466 -18.37 -4.80 9.24
C LEU A 466 -18.68 -4.14 10.59
N TYR A 467 -18.18 -4.71 11.69
CA TYR A 467 -18.33 -4.14 13.01
C TYR A 467 -17.79 -2.72 13.11
N THR A 468 -16.56 -2.50 12.65
CA THR A 468 -15.91 -1.19 12.68
C THR A 468 -16.68 -0.16 11.84
N LEU A 469 -17.21 -0.56 10.68
CA LEU A 469 -18.00 0.34 9.83
C LEU A 469 -19.36 0.64 10.42
N CYS A 470 -20.03 -0.37 10.99
CA CYS A 470 -21.34 -0.21 11.63
C CYS A 470 -21.25 0.60 12.94
N GLU A 471 -20.15 0.49 13.68
CA GLU A 471 -19.92 1.32 14.88
C GLU A 471 -19.76 2.79 14.50
N TYR A 472 -19.04 3.05 13.41
CA TYR A 472 -18.75 4.41 12.93
C TYR A 472 -19.98 5.09 12.32
N ASP A 473 -20.77 4.36 11.50
CA ASP A 473 -21.93 4.93 10.78
C ASP A 473 -23.19 4.09 10.96
N LYS A 474 -24.29 4.78 11.31
CA LYS A 474 -25.60 4.15 11.48
C LYS A 474 -26.18 3.62 10.18
N ALA A 475 -25.98 4.35 9.06
CA ALA A 475 -26.43 3.90 7.76
C ALA A 475 -25.76 2.57 7.36
N ALA A 476 -24.50 2.38 7.73
CA ALA A 476 -23.81 1.11 7.56
C ALA A 476 -24.48 -0.04 8.32
N THR A 477 -24.97 0.21 9.55
CA THR A 477 -25.70 -0.78 10.33
C THR A 477 -27.00 -1.20 9.64
N VAL A 478 -27.74 -0.25 9.08
CA VAL A 478 -28.97 -0.52 8.30
C VAL A 478 -28.66 -1.36 7.06
N GLN A 479 -27.62 -1.01 6.33
CA GLN A 479 -27.20 -1.77 5.14
C GLN A 479 -26.73 -3.19 5.48
N ALA A 480 -26.00 -3.36 6.59
CA ALA A 480 -25.56 -4.65 7.09
C ALA A 480 -26.77 -5.52 7.46
N ALA A 481 -27.72 -4.97 8.20
CA ALA A 481 -28.97 -5.65 8.58
C ALA A 481 -29.79 -6.04 7.34
N SER A 482 -29.93 -5.14 6.34
CA SER A 482 -30.59 -5.44 5.07
C SER A 482 -29.88 -6.55 4.27
N SER A 483 -28.60 -6.80 4.57
CA SER A 483 -27.80 -7.88 3.97
C SER A 483 -27.78 -9.16 4.83
N GLY A 484 -28.56 -9.22 5.90
CA GLY A 484 -28.66 -10.38 6.79
C GLY A 484 -27.60 -10.43 7.90
N ILE A 485 -26.87 -9.35 8.14
CA ILE A 485 -25.84 -9.25 9.20
C ILE A 485 -26.42 -8.45 10.38
N PHE A 486 -27.02 -9.13 11.34
CA PHE A 486 -27.82 -8.51 12.40
C PHE A 486 -27.06 -8.21 13.69
N ARG A 487 -25.92 -8.84 13.94
CA ARG A 487 -25.19 -8.72 15.20
C ARG A 487 -24.83 -7.28 15.57
N PRO A 488 -24.30 -6.41 14.65
CA PRO A 488 -24.04 -5.01 14.98
C PRO A 488 -25.30 -4.22 15.37
N LEU A 489 -26.44 -4.55 14.78
CA LEU A 489 -27.73 -3.95 15.11
C LEU A 489 -28.16 -4.37 16.52
N VAL A 490 -28.07 -5.66 16.87
CA VAL A 490 -28.42 -6.19 18.18
C VAL A 490 -27.53 -5.62 19.29
N ASP A 491 -26.23 -5.46 19.02
CA ASP A 491 -25.31 -4.85 19.97
C ASP A 491 -25.66 -3.38 20.23
N LYS A 492 -26.06 -2.62 19.21
CA LYS A 492 -26.57 -1.25 19.39
C LYS A 492 -27.92 -1.19 20.12
N LEU A 493 -28.78 -2.16 19.93
CA LEU A 493 -30.01 -2.30 20.73
C LEU A 493 -29.69 -2.54 22.21
N THR A 494 -28.65 -3.33 22.51
CA THR A 494 -28.30 -3.73 23.87
C THR A 494 -27.52 -2.63 24.61
N SER A 495 -26.54 -1.99 23.96
CA SER A 495 -25.60 -1.08 24.58
C SER A 495 -25.83 0.40 24.25
N GLY A 496 -26.68 0.70 23.26
CA GLY A 496 -26.97 2.06 22.82
C GLY A 496 -27.75 2.88 23.84
N ASN A 497 -27.67 4.20 23.74
CA ASN A 497 -28.59 5.08 24.46
C ASN A 497 -30.02 4.95 23.88
N GLU A 498 -31.02 5.51 24.57
CA GLU A 498 -32.43 5.37 24.19
C GLU A 498 -32.73 5.84 22.77
N ALA A 499 -32.06 6.92 22.28
CA ALA A 499 -32.25 7.38 20.93
C ALA A 499 -31.72 6.40 19.88
N VAL A 500 -30.56 5.76 20.13
CA VAL A 500 -29.99 4.73 19.28
C VAL A 500 -30.82 3.46 19.33
N GLN A 501 -31.30 3.07 20.51
CA GLN A 501 -32.20 1.92 20.69
C GLN A 501 -33.50 2.09 19.91
N LEU A 502 -34.12 3.28 19.97
CA LEU A 502 -35.32 3.61 19.19
C LEU A 502 -35.07 3.51 17.70
N GLU A 503 -34.00 4.12 17.21
CA GLU A 503 -33.65 4.10 15.79
C GLU A 503 -33.38 2.66 15.29
N MET A 504 -32.66 1.85 16.05
CA MET A 504 -32.41 0.46 15.68
C MET A 504 -33.69 -0.41 15.72
N THR A 505 -34.61 -0.09 16.62
CA THR A 505 -35.92 -0.74 16.69
C THR A 505 -36.78 -0.39 15.47
N GLU A 506 -36.80 0.87 15.06
CA GLU A 506 -37.45 1.33 13.81
C GLU A 506 -36.87 0.63 12.58
N VAL A 507 -35.55 0.42 12.53
CA VAL A 507 -34.89 -0.34 11.46
C VAL A 507 -35.43 -1.76 11.36
N ILE A 508 -35.63 -2.47 12.48
CA ILE A 508 -36.23 -3.81 12.50
C ILE A 508 -37.65 -3.78 11.92
N CYS A 509 -38.41 -2.71 12.18
CA CYS A 509 -39.78 -2.57 11.70
C CYS A 509 -39.87 -2.24 10.20
N THR A 510 -38.84 -1.61 9.63
CA THR A 510 -38.81 -1.08 8.26
C THR A 510 -38.09 -1.97 7.25
N ILE A 511 -37.15 -2.81 7.72
CA ILE A 511 -36.44 -3.75 6.83
C ILE A 511 -37.41 -4.85 6.36
N ASP A 512 -37.35 -5.15 5.07
CA ASP A 512 -38.10 -6.30 4.50
C ASP A 512 -37.38 -7.61 4.90
N LEU A 513 -37.87 -8.21 6.00
CA LEU A 513 -37.34 -9.43 6.56
C LEU A 513 -38.10 -10.65 6.03
N ASN A 514 -37.40 -11.51 5.31
CA ASN A 514 -37.91 -12.84 5.01
C ASN A 514 -37.79 -13.77 6.24
N GLU A 515 -38.43 -14.94 6.19
CA GLU A 515 -38.44 -15.89 7.31
C GLU A 515 -37.03 -16.28 7.80
N SER A 516 -36.08 -16.50 6.90
CA SER A 516 -34.68 -16.78 7.25
C SER A 516 -34.01 -15.62 7.99
N SER A 517 -34.29 -14.39 7.56
CA SER A 517 -33.75 -13.17 8.20
C SER A 517 -34.34 -12.95 9.59
N ILE A 518 -35.63 -13.22 9.78
CA ILE A 518 -36.28 -13.17 11.10
C ILE A 518 -35.63 -14.18 12.03
N ASN A 519 -35.44 -15.42 11.60
CA ASN A 519 -34.75 -16.45 12.39
C ASN A 519 -33.35 -16.01 12.81
N SER A 520 -32.56 -15.52 11.83
CA SER A 520 -31.18 -15.05 12.09
C SER A 520 -31.13 -13.86 13.06
N LEU A 521 -32.13 -12.96 13.02
CA LEU A 521 -32.24 -11.82 13.94
C LEU A 521 -32.59 -12.25 15.35
N VAL A 522 -33.50 -13.23 15.52
CA VAL A 522 -33.85 -13.82 16.78
C VAL A 522 -32.67 -14.62 17.37
N ASP A 523 -31.97 -15.40 16.53
CA ASP A 523 -30.78 -16.17 16.94
C ASP A 523 -29.61 -15.24 17.31
N ALA A 524 -29.51 -14.07 16.69
CA ALA A 524 -28.56 -13.03 17.08
C ALA A 524 -28.87 -12.39 18.46
N GLY A 525 -30.04 -12.68 19.04
CA GLY A 525 -30.43 -12.24 20.38
C GLY A 525 -31.17 -10.90 20.41
N ALA A 526 -31.96 -10.56 19.40
CA ALA A 526 -32.69 -9.29 19.33
C ALA A 526 -33.84 -9.20 20.34
N VAL A 527 -34.41 -10.32 20.80
CA VAL A 527 -35.59 -10.34 21.66
C VAL A 527 -35.34 -9.76 23.07
N PRO A 528 -34.30 -10.15 23.83
CA PRO A 528 -34.06 -9.60 25.18
C PRO A 528 -33.92 -8.07 25.23
N PRO A 529 -33.14 -7.39 24.36
CA PRO A 529 -33.09 -5.95 24.40
C PRO A 529 -34.42 -5.27 24.03
N LEU A 530 -35.20 -5.84 23.10
CA LEU A 530 -36.53 -5.33 22.78
C LEU A 530 -37.48 -5.43 24.01
N LEU A 531 -37.43 -6.51 24.77
CA LEU A 531 -38.18 -6.67 26.02
C LEU A 531 -37.75 -5.65 27.09
N PHE A 532 -36.44 -5.38 27.18
CA PHE A 532 -35.93 -4.36 28.07
C PHE A 532 -36.45 -2.96 27.68
N ILE A 533 -36.45 -2.61 26.40
CA ILE A 533 -36.98 -1.35 25.87
C ILE A 533 -38.49 -1.25 26.19
N LEU A 534 -39.24 -2.31 25.95
CA LEU A 534 -40.69 -2.36 26.24
C LEU A 534 -41.02 -2.10 27.70
N GLN A 535 -40.14 -2.51 28.62
CA GLN A 535 -40.35 -2.31 30.06
C GLN A 535 -39.92 -0.93 30.56
N ASN A 536 -38.77 -0.43 30.08
CA ASN A 536 -38.03 0.61 30.78
C ASN A 536 -37.90 1.94 30.03
N SER A 537 -38.21 1.99 28.72
CA SER A 537 -37.98 3.17 27.88
C SER A 537 -39.22 4.09 27.77
N SER A 538 -39.13 5.14 26.95
CA SER A 538 -40.22 6.08 26.68
C SER A 538 -41.42 5.42 25.99
N GLU A 539 -42.57 6.11 25.95
CA GLU A 539 -43.79 5.61 25.31
C GLU A 539 -43.59 5.30 23.82
N THR A 540 -42.84 6.15 23.11
CA THR A 540 -42.53 5.94 21.70
C THR A 540 -41.65 4.70 21.49
N SER A 541 -40.59 4.55 22.31
CA SER A 541 -39.70 3.39 22.26
C SER A 541 -40.43 2.09 22.61
N LYS A 542 -41.34 2.11 23.56
CA LYS A 542 -42.18 0.95 23.93
C LYS A 542 -43.08 0.52 22.78
N LEU A 543 -43.69 1.48 22.09
CA LEU A 543 -44.56 1.19 20.94
C LEU A 543 -43.77 0.56 19.80
N GLU A 544 -42.58 1.13 19.45
CA GLU A 544 -41.77 0.58 18.41
C GLU A 544 -41.19 -0.81 18.76
N ALA A 545 -40.80 -1.03 20.02
CA ALA A 545 -40.38 -2.36 20.49
C ALA A 545 -41.49 -3.41 20.38
N ALA A 546 -42.75 -3.04 20.68
CA ALA A 546 -43.90 -3.94 20.49
C ALA A 546 -44.14 -4.25 18.99
N LYS A 547 -44.03 -3.27 18.11
CA LYS A 547 -44.09 -3.49 16.65
C LYS A 547 -43.00 -4.45 16.17
N ALA A 548 -41.76 -4.24 16.62
CA ALA A 548 -40.65 -5.14 16.30
C ALA A 548 -40.90 -6.56 16.76
N LEU A 549 -41.35 -6.75 18.00
CA LEU A 549 -41.70 -8.08 18.56
C LEU A 549 -42.84 -8.74 17.76
N ARG A 550 -43.86 -7.97 17.34
CA ARG A 550 -44.92 -8.47 16.45
C ARG A 550 -44.35 -8.95 15.12
N HIS A 551 -43.47 -8.18 14.54
CA HIS A 551 -42.81 -8.53 13.27
C HIS A 551 -41.99 -9.83 13.41
N LEU A 552 -41.17 -9.94 14.46
CA LEU A 552 -40.37 -11.14 14.75
C LEU A 552 -41.21 -12.37 15.06
N SER A 553 -42.37 -12.21 15.69
CA SER A 553 -43.30 -13.31 16.04
C SER A 553 -44.13 -13.79 14.84
N SER A 554 -44.04 -13.17 13.69
CA SER A 554 -44.79 -13.55 12.47
C SER A 554 -44.29 -14.87 11.84
N SER A 555 -43.02 -15.22 12.07
CA SER A 555 -42.45 -16.49 11.60
C SER A 555 -42.78 -17.65 12.55
N GLU A 556 -43.24 -18.76 11.97
CA GLU A 556 -43.60 -19.95 12.76
C GLU A 556 -42.40 -20.54 13.52
N SER A 557 -41.21 -20.48 12.90
CA SER A 557 -39.97 -21.03 13.45
C SER A 557 -39.43 -20.25 14.66
N THR A 558 -39.79 -18.97 14.84
CA THR A 558 -39.26 -18.12 15.91
C THR A 558 -40.14 -18.08 17.16
N LYS A 559 -41.43 -18.47 17.07
CA LYS A 559 -42.42 -18.34 18.16
C LYS A 559 -41.96 -18.97 19.47
N VAL A 560 -41.47 -20.21 19.38
CA VAL A 560 -40.99 -20.94 20.55
C VAL A 560 -39.72 -20.28 21.16
N SER A 561 -38.82 -19.81 20.32
CA SER A 561 -37.60 -19.12 20.76
C SER A 561 -37.92 -17.78 21.42
N ILE A 562 -38.86 -17.02 20.86
CA ILE A 562 -39.35 -15.76 21.43
C ILE A 562 -40.01 -15.99 22.79
N ALA A 563 -40.92 -16.99 22.91
CA ALA A 563 -41.56 -17.32 24.17
C ALA A 563 -40.54 -17.70 25.24
N LYS A 564 -39.55 -18.54 24.93
CA LYS A 564 -38.48 -18.95 25.86
C LYS A 564 -37.62 -17.78 26.39
N CYS A 565 -37.62 -16.64 25.74
CA CYS A 565 -36.95 -15.43 26.22
C CYS A 565 -37.72 -14.72 27.36
N GLY A 566 -38.83 -15.27 27.83
CA GLY A 566 -39.67 -14.66 28.86
C GLY A 566 -40.53 -13.51 28.31
N THR A 567 -40.91 -13.60 27.04
CA THR A 567 -41.66 -12.55 26.34
C THR A 567 -43.09 -12.44 26.87
N ILE A 568 -43.75 -13.58 27.16
CA ILE A 568 -45.16 -13.65 27.55
C ILE A 568 -45.47 -12.85 28.80
N PRO A 569 -44.79 -13.04 29.96
CA PRO A 569 -45.05 -12.26 31.18
C PRO A 569 -44.87 -10.76 30.98
N VAL A 570 -43.88 -10.37 30.16
CA VAL A 570 -43.59 -8.94 29.85
C VAL A 570 -44.73 -8.35 29.02
N LEU A 571 -45.19 -9.04 27.98
CA LEU A 571 -46.31 -8.60 27.15
C LEU A 571 -47.60 -8.48 27.93
N VAL A 572 -47.96 -9.46 28.76
CA VAL A 572 -49.16 -9.43 29.59
C VAL A 572 -49.14 -8.25 30.57
N LYS A 573 -47.98 -7.98 31.20
CA LYS A 573 -47.81 -6.79 32.04
C LYS A 573 -47.95 -5.50 31.23
N ALA A 574 -47.40 -5.43 30.02
CA ALA A 574 -47.43 -4.25 29.20
C ALA A 574 -48.82 -3.90 28.63
N LEU A 575 -49.78 -4.85 28.61
CA LEU A 575 -51.19 -4.57 28.30
C LEU A 575 -51.83 -3.52 29.25
N SER A 576 -51.29 -3.33 30.45
CA SER A 576 -51.76 -2.32 31.40
C SER A 576 -51.19 -0.92 31.17
N TYR A 577 -50.31 -0.71 30.22
CA TYR A 577 -49.74 0.61 29.96
C TYR A 577 -50.71 1.49 29.17
N PRO A 578 -50.96 2.74 29.60
CA PRO A 578 -51.92 3.63 28.96
C PRO A 578 -51.31 4.31 27.71
N ILE A 579 -50.75 3.53 26.79
CA ILE A 579 -50.07 4.05 25.59
C ILE A 579 -50.97 3.73 24.37
N PRO A 580 -51.35 4.73 23.57
CA PRO A 580 -52.16 4.51 22.37
C PRO A 580 -51.52 3.48 21.41
N ASN A 581 -52.34 2.60 20.88
CA ASN A 581 -51.97 1.54 19.93
C ASN A 581 -51.01 0.44 20.49
N LEU A 582 -50.42 0.61 21.67
CA LEU A 582 -49.51 -0.39 22.23
C LEU A 582 -50.25 -1.71 22.50
N GLY A 583 -51.46 -1.65 23.04
CA GLY A 583 -52.29 -2.84 23.29
C GLY A 583 -52.58 -3.65 22.03
N VAL A 584 -52.78 -3.00 20.90
CA VAL A 584 -52.97 -3.63 19.59
C VAL A 584 -51.75 -4.46 19.17
N GLU A 585 -50.56 -3.86 19.28
CA GLU A 585 -49.30 -4.51 18.90
C GLU A 585 -48.96 -5.70 19.80
N ILE A 586 -49.22 -5.54 21.11
CA ILE A 586 -49.00 -6.61 22.09
C ILE A 586 -49.98 -7.76 21.86
N MET A 587 -51.26 -7.48 21.65
CA MET A 587 -52.26 -8.52 21.39
C MET A 587 -51.98 -9.26 20.07
N ALA A 588 -51.57 -8.56 19.04
CA ALA A 588 -51.13 -9.18 17.78
C ALA A 588 -49.93 -10.12 18.01
N THR A 589 -48.99 -9.71 18.86
CA THR A 589 -47.83 -10.54 19.21
C THR A 589 -48.27 -11.78 20.02
N LEU A 590 -49.13 -11.61 21.02
CA LEU A 590 -49.70 -12.71 21.79
C LEU A 590 -50.52 -13.67 20.92
N ALA A 591 -51.31 -13.15 19.98
CA ALA A 591 -52.04 -13.96 18.99
C ALA A 591 -51.11 -14.82 18.12
N ASN A 592 -49.97 -14.26 17.72
CA ASN A 592 -48.98 -15.01 16.98
C ASN A 592 -48.33 -16.12 17.83
N LEU A 593 -47.99 -15.83 19.10
CA LEU A 593 -47.37 -16.79 20.03
C LEU A 593 -48.37 -17.87 20.46
N ALA A 594 -49.66 -17.53 20.65
CA ALA A 594 -50.72 -18.45 21.06
C ALA A 594 -51.01 -19.58 20.07
N THR A 595 -50.45 -19.53 18.85
CA THR A 595 -50.53 -20.65 17.90
C THR A 595 -49.68 -21.86 18.34
N ASP A 596 -48.68 -21.64 19.19
CA ASP A 596 -47.91 -22.71 19.83
C ASP A 596 -48.58 -23.13 21.15
N ARG A 597 -48.76 -24.45 21.35
CA ARG A 597 -49.47 -24.99 22.48
C ARG A 597 -48.86 -24.64 23.83
N GLN A 598 -47.52 -24.67 23.95
CA GLN A 598 -46.83 -24.36 25.19
C GLN A 598 -46.94 -22.87 25.53
N SER A 599 -46.79 -22.01 24.52
CA SER A 599 -46.96 -20.57 24.65
C SER A 599 -48.41 -20.20 25.02
N ALA A 600 -49.41 -20.86 24.42
CA ALA A 600 -50.80 -20.66 24.77
C ALA A 600 -51.10 -20.98 26.26
N ALA A 601 -50.54 -22.07 26.79
CA ALA A 601 -50.68 -22.44 28.20
C ALA A 601 -49.97 -21.42 29.13
N GLU A 602 -48.84 -20.88 28.75
CA GLU A 602 -48.13 -19.84 29.50
C GLU A 602 -48.91 -18.51 29.51
N ILE A 603 -49.52 -18.12 28.40
CA ILE A 603 -50.37 -16.93 28.30
C ILE A 603 -51.56 -17.03 29.26
N ASP A 604 -52.16 -18.22 29.42
CA ASP A 604 -53.23 -18.46 30.35
C ASP A 604 -52.75 -18.37 31.80
N GLN A 605 -51.63 -19.02 32.12
CA GLN A 605 -51.02 -19.00 33.46
C GLN A 605 -50.66 -17.59 33.93
N GLU A 606 -50.22 -16.72 33.02
CA GLU A 606 -49.91 -15.32 33.34
C GLU A 606 -51.17 -14.44 33.49
N GLY A 607 -52.36 -15.00 33.36
CA GLY A 607 -53.62 -14.30 33.58
C GLY A 607 -54.03 -13.37 32.43
N ALA A 608 -53.50 -13.59 31.24
CA ALA A 608 -53.81 -12.78 30.06
C ALA A 608 -55.30 -12.85 29.69
N VAL A 609 -55.97 -13.99 29.90
CA VAL A 609 -57.38 -14.20 29.57
C VAL A 609 -58.29 -13.16 30.21
N ALA A 610 -58.12 -12.86 31.53
CA ALA A 610 -58.90 -11.82 32.21
C ALA A 610 -58.68 -10.44 31.55
N ARG A 611 -57.45 -10.12 31.22
CA ARG A 611 -57.09 -8.85 30.54
C ARG A 611 -57.66 -8.77 29.14
N LEU A 612 -57.68 -9.86 28.39
CA LEU A 612 -58.26 -9.91 27.05
C LEU A 612 -59.79 -9.68 27.12
N PHE A 613 -60.46 -10.20 28.13
CA PHE A 613 -61.87 -9.92 28.33
C PHE A 613 -62.17 -8.46 28.70
N GLU A 614 -61.35 -7.84 29.57
CA GLU A 614 -61.44 -6.40 29.87
C GLU A 614 -61.28 -5.56 28.57
N MET A 615 -60.38 -5.97 27.66
CA MET A 615 -60.17 -5.29 26.42
C MET A 615 -61.29 -5.46 25.38
N LEU A 616 -62.08 -6.55 25.46
CA LEU A 616 -63.29 -6.73 24.69
C LEU A 616 -64.41 -5.76 25.08
N GLU A 617 -64.37 -5.17 26.28
CA GLU A 617 -65.28 -4.10 26.68
C GLU A 617 -64.89 -2.73 26.13
N ALA A 618 -63.66 -2.57 25.62
CA ALA A 618 -63.21 -1.34 24.95
C ALA A 618 -63.97 -1.12 23.63
N LYS A 619 -64.16 0.13 23.20
CA LYS A 619 -64.88 0.48 21.96
C LYS A 619 -64.06 0.35 20.69
N ASP A 620 -62.88 -0.25 20.71
CA ASP A 620 -61.98 -0.33 19.59
C ASP A 620 -62.14 -1.67 18.85
N VAL A 621 -62.55 -1.62 17.58
CA VAL A 621 -62.81 -2.79 16.73
C VAL A 621 -61.54 -3.61 16.48
N VAL A 622 -60.35 -2.95 16.34
CA VAL A 622 -59.11 -3.61 16.07
C VAL A 622 -58.62 -4.39 17.31
N ILE A 623 -58.83 -3.82 18.49
CA ILE A 623 -58.55 -4.49 19.78
C ILE A 623 -59.40 -5.75 19.92
N HIS A 624 -60.72 -5.65 19.61
CA HIS A 624 -61.61 -6.80 19.64
C HIS A 624 -61.16 -7.92 18.72
N GLU A 625 -60.76 -7.58 17.47
CA GLU A 625 -60.31 -8.58 16.51
C GLU A 625 -59.10 -9.38 17.02
N TYR A 626 -58.09 -8.72 17.51
CA TYR A 626 -56.89 -9.40 18.03
C TYR A 626 -57.16 -10.13 19.33
N ALA A 627 -57.96 -9.57 20.24
CA ALA A 627 -58.34 -10.26 21.49
C ALA A 627 -59.13 -11.55 21.18
N LEU A 628 -60.09 -11.49 20.27
CA LEU A 628 -60.85 -12.67 19.83
C LEU A 628 -59.96 -13.71 19.14
N LYS A 629 -59.01 -13.24 18.30
CA LYS A 629 -58.08 -14.13 17.61
C LYS A 629 -57.15 -14.85 18.61
N THR A 630 -56.66 -14.13 19.64
CA THR A 630 -55.83 -14.72 20.69
C THR A 630 -56.59 -15.78 21.48
N LEU A 631 -57.81 -15.45 21.94
CA LEU A 631 -58.68 -16.36 22.63
C LEU A 631 -59.06 -17.59 21.79
N GLN A 632 -59.32 -17.39 20.48
CA GLN A 632 -59.62 -18.48 19.55
C GLN A 632 -58.41 -19.42 19.35
N CYS A 633 -57.21 -18.89 19.28
CA CYS A 633 -55.98 -19.70 19.18
C CYS A 633 -55.79 -20.52 20.48
N MET A 634 -55.97 -19.90 21.66
CA MET A 634 -55.88 -20.60 22.94
C MET A 634 -56.97 -21.68 23.10
N ALA A 635 -58.20 -21.43 22.64
CA ALA A 635 -59.30 -22.38 22.73
C ALA A 635 -59.18 -23.59 21.79
N LYS A 636 -58.47 -23.49 20.69
CA LYS A 636 -58.26 -24.61 19.76
C LYS A 636 -57.48 -25.77 20.36
N ASP A 637 -56.59 -25.49 21.33
CA ASP A 637 -55.74 -26.49 21.97
C ASP A 637 -56.18 -26.89 23.37
N SER A 638 -57.07 -26.13 23.99
CA SER A 638 -57.66 -26.49 25.26
C SER A 638 -58.87 -27.40 25.06
N GLN A 639 -58.72 -28.73 25.20
CA GLN A 639 -59.81 -29.63 25.43
C GLN A 639 -60.46 -29.49 26.83
N THR A 640 -60.30 -28.33 27.46
CA THR A 640 -60.77 -28.01 28.77
C THR A 640 -61.34 -26.61 28.85
N VAL A 641 -62.48 -26.39 28.19
CA VAL A 641 -63.50 -25.46 28.68
C VAL A 641 -64.86 -26.09 28.41
#